data_0039d1c5f2c104cdf6687f3b5bf25e4e
#
_entry.id   0039d1c5f2c104cdf6687f3b5bf25e4e
#
_cell.length_a   1.000
_cell.length_b   1.000
_cell.length_c   1.000
_cell.angle_alpha   90.00
_cell.angle_beta   90.00
_cell.angle_gamma   90.00
#
_symmetry.space_group_name_H-M   'P 1'
#
loop_
_entity.id
_entity.type
_entity.pdbx_description
1 polymer ?
#
loop_
_entity_poly.entity_id
_entity_poly.type
_entity_poly.pdbx_seq_one_letter_code
_entity_poly.pdbx_strand_id
1 'polypeptide(L)'
;MEAVQNRRQDLMNQVTKELKIKQSQVKSVIELTEEGNTIPFIARYRKERTEALDEVVIRDILERWNYLQNLEARKEEVIRIIDEQGKLTEELATNINQATKLQEVEDLYRPYKQKRRTKATVAKEKGLEPLADWILTFPLSGSLEEEAKKYINEEKEVHTTLEAITGAKDIIAEFISDQAEIRKWVRFETLKHGAIQTAVKDAEKDEKKVFEMYYDYEEPVSKIVPHRILAINRGEKEEILRVAIRPDVEKITIYLYKNIIQNEKSIVVEEVKSAIDDSYKRLIQPSIEREVRNELTEKAEEQAIHIFSENLRNLLLQPPLKGKVVLGVDPAYRTGCKLAVVDETGKVLKIDVIYPHPPEPRRKEAEQKVLDILQNFHIEMVAIGNGTASRETEEFIADLLKKIDTEIYYLIVNEAGASVYSASDLAREEFPDLHVEERSAVSIARRLQDPLAELVKIDPKSIGVGQYQHDVSQKKLQESLTFIVETVVNQVGVNVNTASSSLLQYVSGLSKSVANNIVKFREENGKFTNREQLKKIPRLGAKTYEQCIGFLRIVDGDEPLDRTNIHPENYPEVRKMFAQLHLSSEDLGTPQLSDKLKQLSIQETVKELGIGELTLKDIIDSLMRPERDPRDDLPKPLLRQDVLKMEDLKQGMELQGTVRNVVDFGAFVDIGVKQDGLVHISKMSNQYVKHPMDIVSVGDIITVWVDDVDVKKGRISLTMLKNSEV
;
A
#
# COMPACT_ATOMS: atom_id res chain seq x y z
N MET A 1 -30.95 23.29 -8.38
CA MET A 1 -31.03 21.82 -8.23
C MET A 1 -30.60 21.10 -9.53
N GLU A 2 -31.15 21.47 -10.68
CA GLU A 2 -30.84 20.83 -11.97
C GLU A 2 -29.34 20.92 -12.37
N ALA A 3 -28.70 22.09 -12.19
CA ALA A 3 -27.27 22.26 -12.45
C ALA A 3 -26.35 21.38 -11.55
N VAL A 4 -26.71 21.21 -10.28
CA VAL A 4 -25.97 20.35 -9.34
C VAL A 4 -26.13 18.87 -9.73
N GLN A 5 -27.32 18.51 -10.17
CA GLN A 5 -27.63 17.13 -10.59
C GLN A 5 -26.93 16.79 -11.91
N ASN A 6 -26.88 17.71 -12.87
CA ASN A 6 -26.15 17.54 -14.12
C ASN A 6 -24.65 17.41 -13.87
N ARG A 7 -24.06 18.25 -13.00
CA ARG A 7 -22.65 18.16 -12.64
C ARG A 7 -22.31 16.83 -11.98
N ARG A 8 -23.14 16.37 -11.03
CA ARG A 8 -22.96 15.06 -10.39
C ARG A 8 -22.92 13.93 -11.42
N GLN A 9 -23.81 14.03 -12.41
CA GLN A 9 -23.87 13.07 -13.52
C GLN A 9 -22.60 13.09 -14.37
N ASP A 10 -22.06 14.26 -14.66
CA ASP A 10 -20.83 14.41 -15.44
C ASP A 10 -19.63 13.82 -14.71
N LEU A 11 -19.52 14.03 -13.41
CA LEU A 11 -18.46 13.41 -12.59
C LEU A 11 -18.57 11.89 -12.58
N MET A 12 -19.78 11.32 -12.44
CA MET A 12 -19.98 9.86 -12.56
C MET A 12 -19.58 9.32 -13.92
N ASN A 13 -19.92 10.04 -15.01
CA ASN A 13 -19.51 9.69 -16.36
C ASN A 13 -17.98 9.67 -16.52
N GLN A 14 -17.30 10.62 -15.88
CA GLN A 14 -15.85 10.70 -15.91
C GLN A 14 -15.22 9.52 -15.15
N VAL A 15 -15.68 9.17 -13.95
CA VAL A 15 -15.24 7.96 -13.22
C VAL A 15 -15.43 6.70 -14.07
N THR A 16 -16.62 6.57 -14.66
CA THR A 16 -16.98 5.47 -15.56
C THR A 16 -15.97 5.31 -16.70
N LYS A 17 -15.64 6.41 -17.39
CA LYS A 17 -14.71 6.41 -18.53
C LYS A 17 -13.28 6.06 -18.11
N GLU A 18 -12.82 6.62 -16.98
CA GLU A 18 -11.44 6.46 -16.50
C GLU A 18 -11.19 5.06 -15.97
N LEU A 19 -12.11 4.49 -15.20
CA LEU A 19 -12.00 3.15 -14.63
C LEU A 19 -12.50 2.04 -15.58
N LYS A 20 -13.11 2.39 -16.72
CA LYS A 20 -13.65 1.46 -17.73
C LYS A 20 -14.69 0.48 -17.16
N ILE A 21 -15.55 0.97 -16.29
CA ILE A 21 -16.64 0.23 -15.64
C ILE A 21 -17.99 0.80 -16.08
N LYS A 22 -19.08 0.10 -15.74
CA LYS A 22 -20.44 0.58 -16.11
C LYS A 22 -20.88 1.75 -15.24
N GLN A 23 -21.64 2.66 -15.83
CA GLN A 23 -22.19 3.80 -15.10
C GLN A 23 -23.16 3.37 -13.99
N SER A 24 -23.93 2.30 -14.20
CA SER A 24 -24.81 1.70 -13.18
C SER A 24 -24.03 1.29 -11.93
N GLN A 25 -22.84 0.72 -12.12
CA GLN A 25 -21.97 0.29 -11.02
C GLN A 25 -21.43 1.47 -10.22
N VAL A 26 -20.91 2.51 -10.91
CA VAL A 26 -20.44 3.75 -10.25
C VAL A 26 -21.54 4.38 -9.42
N LYS A 27 -22.73 4.54 -10.02
CA LYS A 27 -23.90 5.10 -9.35
C LYS A 27 -24.28 4.29 -8.12
N SER A 28 -24.38 2.98 -8.26
CA SER A 28 -24.75 2.09 -7.14
C SER A 28 -23.75 2.17 -5.98
N VAL A 29 -22.45 2.20 -6.26
CA VAL A 29 -21.41 2.31 -5.23
C VAL A 29 -21.54 3.63 -4.47
N ILE A 30 -21.70 4.75 -5.18
CA ILE A 30 -21.85 6.07 -4.55
C ILE A 30 -23.09 6.12 -3.67
N GLU A 31 -24.25 5.67 -4.19
CA GLU A 31 -25.52 5.64 -3.44
C GLU A 31 -25.42 4.77 -2.20
N LEU A 32 -24.88 3.55 -2.33
CA LEU A 32 -24.71 2.64 -1.19
C LEU A 32 -23.79 3.21 -0.12
N THR A 33 -22.74 3.93 -0.53
CA THR A 33 -21.83 4.59 0.42
C THR A 33 -22.52 5.76 1.13
N GLU A 34 -23.30 6.55 0.42
CA GLU A 34 -24.11 7.63 0.99
C GLU A 34 -25.21 7.12 1.95
N GLU A 35 -25.73 5.90 1.73
CA GLU A 35 -26.59 5.17 2.65
C GLU A 35 -25.85 4.70 3.93
N GLY A 36 -24.51 4.93 4.02
CA GLY A 36 -23.66 4.58 5.15
C GLY A 36 -23.22 3.10 5.17
N ASN A 37 -23.19 2.45 4.02
CA ASN A 37 -22.65 1.10 3.92
C ASN A 37 -21.12 1.13 3.77
N THR A 38 -20.46 0.17 4.40
CA THR A 38 -19.01 -0.02 4.33
C THR A 38 -18.61 -0.77 3.06
N ILE A 39 -17.36 -0.63 2.62
CA ILE A 39 -16.84 -1.30 1.42
C ILE A 39 -16.97 -2.82 1.51
N PRO A 40 -16.56 -3.52 2.61
CA PRO A 40 -16.73 -4.97 2.71
C PRO A 40 -18.20 -5.42 2.65
N PHE A 41 -19.09 -4.65 3.27
CA PHE A 41 -20.52 -4.95 3.23
C PHE A 41 -21.10 -4.81 1.82
N ILE A 42 -20.75 -3.76 1.10
CA ILE A 42 -21.17 -3.55 -0.29
C ILE A 42 -20.67 -4.70 -1.17
N ALA A 43 -19.39 -5.03 -1.10
CA ALA A 43 -18.78 -6.09 -1.91
C ALA A 43 -19.38 -7.46 -1.64
N ARG A 44 -19.73 -7.75 -0.38
CA ARG A 44 -20.25 -9.07 0.01
C ARG A 44 -21.76 -9.20 -0.11
N TYR A 45 -22.53 -8.22 0.40
CA TYR A 45 -23.97 -8.33 0.59
C TYR A 45 -24.82 -7.44 -0.32
N ARG A 46 -24.20 -6.66 -1.22
CA ARG A 46 -24.90 -5.81 -2.21
C ARG A 46 -24.43 -6.07 -3.64
N LYS A 47 -23.97 -7.30 -3.91
CA LYS A 47 -23.44 -7.76 -5.22
C LYS A 47 -24.41 -7.53 -6.36
N GLU A 48 -25.70 -7.74 -6.16
CA GLU A 48 -26.71 -7.51 -7.20
C GLU A 48 -26.77 -6.05 -7.65
N ARG A 49 -26.61 -5.10 -6.72
CA ARG A 49 -26.62 -3.66 -7.03
C ARG A 49 -25.33 -3.21 -7.73
N THR A 50 -24.20 -3.87 -7.43
CA THR A 50 -22.87 -3.50 -7.95
C THR A 50 -22.42 -4.40 -9.11
N GLU A 51 -23.23 -5.39 -9.50
CA GLU A 51 -22.84 -6.41 -10.49
C GLU A 51 -21.51 -7.10 -10.11
N ALA A 52 -21.40 -7.51 -8.83
CA ALA A 52 -20.26 -8.24 -8.24
C ALA A 52 -18.91 -7.51 -8.27
N LEU A 53 -18.88 -6.20 -8.03
CA LEU A 53 -17.62 -5.49 -7.81
C LEU A 53 -16.97 -5.96 -6.51
N ASP A 54 -15.65 -6.14 -6.54
CA ASP A 54 -14.84 -6.42 -5.36
C ASP A 54 -14.48 -5.15 -4.57
N GLU A 55 -13.88 -5.34 -3.40
CA GLU A 55 -13.52 -4.26 -2.48
C GLU A 55 -12.53 -3.28 -3.09
N VAL A 56 -11.61 -3.76 -3.95
CA VAL A 56 -10.58 -2.92 -4.57
C VAL A 56 -11.22 -1.96 -5.57
N VAL A 57 -12.05 -2.49 -6.47
CA VAL A 57 -12.75 -1.67 -7.46
C VAL A 57 -13.71 -0.68 -6.81
N ILE A 58 -14.42 -1.08 -5.74
CA ILE A 58 -15.28 -0.18 -4.97
C ILE A 58 -14.47 0.96 -4.37
N ARG A 59 -13.30 0.68 -3.78
CA ARG A 59 -12.39 1.70 -3.24
C ARG A 59 -11.91 2.64 -4.33
N ASP A 60 -11.47 2.11 -5.47
CA ASP A 60 -10.98 2.92 -6.59
C ASP A 60 -12.05 3.89 -7.10
N ILE A 61 -13.31 3.44 -7.18
CA ILE A 61 -14.46 4.30 -7.51
C ILE A 61 -14.58 5.46 -6.51
N LEU A 62 -14.54 5.15 -5.22
CA LEU A 62 -14.71 6.15 -4.15
C LEU A 62 -13.53 7.13 -4.08
N GLU A 63 -12.30 6.65 -4.23
CA GLU A 63 -11.11 7.49 -4.27
C GLU A 63 -11.15 8.44 -5.47
N ARG A 64 -11.51 7.91 -6.66
CA ARG A 64 -11.61 8.74 -7.86
C ARG A 64 -12.77 9.73 -7.79
N TRP A 65 -13.91 9.30 -7.27
CA TRP A 65 -15.05 10.17 -7.01
C TRP A 65 -14.69 11.35 -6.09
N ASN A 66 -14.05 11.07 -4.96
CA ASN A 66 -13.60 12.09 -4.01
C ASN A 66 -12.57 13.03 -4.63
N TYR A 67 -11.63 12.52 -5.43
CA TYR A 67 -10.67 13.35 -6.15
C TYR A 67 -11.36 14.33 -7.10
N LEU A 68 -12.33 13.87 -7.89
CA LEU A 68 -13.05 14.70 -8.83
C LEU A 68 -13.92 15.75 -8.13
N GLN A 69 -14.57 15.40 -7.02
CA GLN A 69 -15.30 16.36 -6.19
C GLN A 69 -14.38 17.47 -5.64
N ASN A 70 -13.20 17.09 -5.14
CA ASN A 70 -12.22 18.05 -4.65
C ASN A 70 -11.67 18.94 -5.77
N LEU A 71 -11.46 18.37 -6.96
CA LEU A 71 -11.04 19.14 -8.14
C LEU A 71 -12.09 20.18 -8.52
N GLU A 72 -13.38 19.81 -8.57
CA GLU A 72 -14.47 20.74 -8.88
C GLU A 72 -14.60 21.84 -7.82
N ALA A 73 -14.55 21.47 -6.54
CA ALA A 73 -14.56 22.45 -5.46
C ALA A 73 -13.39 23.46 -5.59
N ARG A 74 -12.20 22.95 -6.00
CA ARG A 74 -11.05 23.84 -6.22
C ARG A 74 -11.23 24.75 -7.43
N LYS A 75 -11.81 24.27 -8.53
CA LYS A 75 -12.16 25.11 -9.68
C LYS A 75 -13.09 26.23 -9.29
N GLU A 76 -14.16 25.91 -8.56
CA GLU A 76 -15.11 26.92 -8.07
C GLU A 76 -14.46 27.97 -7.18
N GLU A 77 -13.61 27.53 -6.26
CA GLU A 77 -12.86 28.42 -5.38
C GLU A 77 -11.95 29.37 -6.17
N VAL A 78 -11.20 28.83 -7.13
CA VAL A 78 -10.29 29.60 -7.98
C VAL A 78 -11.05 30.62 -8.83
N ILE A 79 -12.15 30.23 -9.47
CA ILE A 79 -13.01 31.10 -10.26
C ILE A 79 -13.51 32.24 -9.38
N ARG A 80 -14.05 31.95 -8.19
CA ARG A 80 -14.53 32.94 -7.24
C ARG A 80 -13.45 33.94 -6.85
N ILE A 81 -12.24 33.48 -6.51
CA ILE A 81 -11.13 34.35 -6.08
C ILE A 81 -10.69 35.28 -7.23
N ILE A 82 -10.66 34.81 -8.47
CA ILE A 82 -10.29 35.60 -9.64
C ILE A 82 -11.39 36.61 -9.96
N ASP A 83 -12.65 36.24 -9.83
CA ASP A 83 -13.81 37.11 -10.03
C ASP A 83 -13.86 38.24 -8.99
N GLU A 84 -13.62 37.94 -7.71
CA GLU A 84 -13.49 38.92 -6.63
C GLU A 84 -12.37 39.97 -6.90
N GLN A 85 -11.34 39.59 -7.69
CA GLN A 85 -10.29 40.52 -8.15
C GLN A 85 -10.70 41.34 -9.39
N GLY A 86 -11.87 41.06 -9.97
CA GLY A 86 -12.33 41.69 -11.20
C GLY A 86 -11.53 41.33 -12.46
N LYS A 87 -10.86 40.17 -12.44
CA LYS A 87 -9.95 39.70 -13.50
C LYS A 87 -10.43 38.44 -14.22
N LEU A 88 -11.63 37.93 -13.90
CA LEU A 88 -12.19 36.75 -14.54
C LEU A 88 -12.68 37.10 -15.95
N THR A 89 -12.17 36.35 -16.94
CA THR A 89 -12.67 36.40 -18.31
C THR A 89 -13.44 35.12 -18.64
N GLU A 90 -14.33 35.15 -19.64
CA GLU A 90 -15.07 33.96 -20.07
C GLU A 90 -14.15 32.86 -20.56
N GLU A 91 -13.07 33.22 -21.25
CA GLU A 91 -12.07 32.28 -21.72
C GLU A 91 -11.34 31.59 -20.55
N LEU A 92 -10.91 32.37 -19.55
CA LEU A 92 -10.23 31.83 -18.36
C LEU A 92 -11.15 30.90 -17.56
N ALA A 93 -12.42 31.31 -17.36
CA ALA A 93 -13.41 30.48 -16.70
C ALA A 93 -13.64 29.15 -17.45
N THR A 94 -13.70 29.22 -18.80
CA THR A 94 -13.80 28.01 -19.64
C THR A 94 -12.60 27.10 -19.48
N ASN A 95 -11.37 27.63 -19.53
CA ASN A 95 -10.14 26.87 -19.40
C ASN A 95 -10.03 26.21 -18.01
N ILE A 96 -10.40 26.92 -16.93
CA ILE A 96 -10.43 26.36 -15.57
C ILE A 96 -11.45 25.21 -15.49
N ASN A 97 -12.65 25.41 -16.04
CA ASN A 97 -13.69 24.36 -16.03
C ASN A 97 -13.30 23.12 -16.84
N GLN A 98 -12.55 23.28 -17.94
CA GLN A 98 -12.06 22.17 -18.78
C GLN A 98 -10.84 21.46 -18.19
N ALA A 99 -10.16 22.02 -17.20
CA ALA A 99 -9.00 21.39 -16.56
C ALA A 99 -9.38 20.01 -16.00
N THR A 100 -8.54 19.00 -16.27
CA THR A 100 -8.76 17.61 -15.83
C THR A 100 -7.89 17.23 -14.64
N LYS A 101 -6.90 18.05 -14.31
CA LYS A 101 -5.96 17.83 -13.21
C LYS A 101 -5.84 19.09 -12.35
N LEU A 102 -5.62 18.86 -11.06
CA LEU A 102 -5.38 19.96 -10.11
C LEU A 102 -4.23 20.88 -10.54
N GLN A 103 -3.16 20.31 -11.09
CA GLN A 103 -2.00 21.08 -11.56
C GLN A 103 -2.36 22.08 -12.67
N GLU A 104 -3.28 21.71 -13.57
CA GLU A 104 -3.75 22.60 -14.63
C GLU A 104 -4.53 23.79 -14.05
N VAL A 105 -5.35 23.52 -13.03
CA VAL A 105 -6.08 24.60 -12.31
C VAL A 105 -5.11 25.54 -11.59
N GLU A 106 -4.09 24.99 -10.92
CA GLU A 106 -3.09 25.80 -10.20
C GLU A 106 -2.21 26.61 -11.17
N ASP A 107 -1.88 26.08 -12.35
CA ASP A 107 -1.13 26.83 -13.37
C ASP A 107 -1.96 28.02 -13.90
N LEU A 108 -3.27 27.84 -14.15
CA LEU A 108 -4.17 28.90 -14.58
C LEU A 108 -4.41 29.95 -13.48
N TYR A 109 -4.44 29.53 -12.21
CA TYR A 109 -4.60 30.40 -11.05
C TYR A 109 -3.33 31.18 -10.71
N ARG A 110 -2.16 30.72 -11.11
CA ARG A 110 -0.84 31.24 -10.68
C ARG A 110 -0.66 32.76 -10.87
N PRO A 111 -1.08 33.40 -11.99
CA PRO A 111 -0.95 34.83 -12.17
C PRO A 111 -1.79 35.65 -11.16
N TYR A 112 -2.86 35.08 -10.61
CA TYR A 112 -3.84 35.74 -9.73
C TYR A 112 -3.61 35.42 -8.24
N LYS A 113 -2.72 34.43 -7.97
CA LYS A 113 -2.40 34.03 -6.61
C LYS A 113 -1.62 35.09 -5.88
N GLN A 114 -2.05 35.43 -4.66
CA GLN A 114 -1.32 36.36 -3.81
C GLN A 114 0.09 35.80 -3.52
N LYS A 115 1.11 36.48 -4.03
CA LYS A 115 2.51 36.11 -3.88
C LYS A 115 3.15 36.81 -2.69
N ARG A 116 4.17 36.22 -2.11
CA ARG A 116 5.09 36.91 -1.21
C ARG A 116 5.84 37.99 -2.02
N ARG A 117 6.40 39.01 -1.34
CA ARG A 117 7.15 40.09 -1.98
C ARG A 117 8.26 39.53 -2.88
N THR A 118 8.07 39.62 -4.19
CA THR A 118 9.00 39.16 -5.24
C THR A 118 9.77 40.35 -5.81
N LYS A 119 10.82 40.08 -6.60
CA LYS A 119 11.50 41.18 -7.36
C LYS A 119 10.55 41.92 -8.28
N ALA A 120 9.66 41.20 -8.95
CA ALA A 120 8.63 41.82 -9.81
C ALA A 120 7.64 42.67 -9.01
N THR A 121 7.20 42.21 -7.82
CA THR A 121 6.34 43.01 -6.95
C THR A 121 7.01 44.30 -6.53
N VAL A 122 8.28 44.24 -6.13
CA VAL A 122 9.07 45.43 -5.79
C VAL A 122 9.19 46.37 -7.00
N ALA A 123 9.46 45.82 -8.18
CA ALA A 123 9.56 46.64 -9.41
C ALA A 123 8.19 47.30 -9.77
N LYS A 124 7.09 46.62 -9.56
CA LYS A 124 5.74 47.21 -9.73
C LYS A 124 5.44 48.32 -8.72
N GLU A 125 5.82 48.12 -7.44
CA GLU A 125 5.73 49.17 -6.40
C GLU A 125 6.53 50.40 -6.79
N LYS A 126 7.68 50.23 -7.45
CA LYS A 126 8.51 51.32 -7.99
C LYS A 126 7.93 51.95 -9.26
N GLY A 127 6.80 51.47 -9.78
CA GLY A 127 6.09 52.03 -10.94
C GLY A 127 6.71 51.63 -12.30
N LEU A 128 7.41 50.50 -12.39
CA LEU A 128 8.11 50.08 -13.61
C LEU A 128 7.27 49.18 -14.52
N GLU A 129 6.01 48.89 -14.16
CA GLU A 129 5.11 48.05 -14.98
C GLU A 129 4.85 48.63 -16.37
N PRO A 130 4.61 49.99 -16.57
CA PRO A 130 4.42 50.54 -17.90
C PRO A 130 5.69 50.42 -18.79
N LEU A 131 6.91 50.41 -18.20
CA LEU A 131 8.13 50.19 -18.96
C LEU A 131 8.21 48.74 -19.43
N ALA A 132 7.83 47.78 -18.57
CA ALA A 132 7.77 46.35 -18.94
C ALA A 132 6.73 46.13 -20.07
N ASP A 133 5.56 46.77 -19.98
CA ASP A 133 4.52 46.71 -21.01
C ASP A 133 5.03 47.30 -22.34
N TRP A 134 5.71 48.44 -22.30
CA TRP A 134 6.29 49.04 -23.49
C TRP A 134 7.36 48.12 -24.14
N ILE A 135 8.21 47.51 -23.36
CA ILE A 135 9.20 46.51 -23.87
C ILE A 135 8.47 45.38 -24.60
N LEU A 136 7.37 44.86 -24.02
CA LEU A 136 6.59 43.78 -24.61
C LEU A 136 5.81 44.14 -25.86
N THR A 137 5.73 45.44 -26.24
CA THR A 137 5.19 45.87 -27.56
C THR A 137 6.17 45.65 -28.70
N PHE A 138 7.44 45.31 -28.43
CA PHE A 138 8.49 45.08 -29.41
C PHE A 138 8.70 46.28 -30.34
N PRO A 139 9.01 47.50 -29.84
CA PRO A 139 9.19 48.66 -30.66
C PRO A 139 10.34 48.50 -31.68
N LEU A 140 10.13 49.04 -32.89
CA LEU A 140 11.07 48.97 -34.00
C LEU A 140 12.00 50.17 -34.09
N SER A 141 11.73 51.26 -33.41
CA SER A 141 12.47 52.50 -33.43
C SER A 141 12.47 53.18 -32.06
N GLY A 142 13.41 54.05 -31.80
CA GLY A 142 13.61 54.72 -30.53
C GLY A 142 14.82 54.14 -29.77
N SER A 143 14.96 54.49 -28.51
CA SER A 143 15.97 54.00 -27.60
C SER A 143 15.35 53.53 -26.31
N LEU A 144 15.70 52.30 -25.88
CA LEU A 144 15.27 51.76 -24.58
C LEU A 144 15.75 52.63 -23.42
N GLU A 145 16.95 53.19 -23.53
CA GLU A 145 17.54 54.08 -22.51
C GLU A 145 16.77 55.39 -22.39
N GLU A 146 16.31 55.97 -23.50
CA GLU A 146 15.50 57.18 -23.48
C GLU A 146 14.11 56.93 -22.87
N GLU A 147 13.52 55.78 -23.17
CA GLU A 147 12.27 55.37 -22.56
C GLU A 147 12.41 55.13 -21.05
N ALA A 148 13.47 54.41 -20.66
CA ALA A 148 13.74 54.13 -19.25
C ALA A 148 14.02 55.37 -18.39
N LYS A 149 14.59 56.45 -18.98
CA LYS A 149 14.80 57.72 -18.27
C LYS A 149 13.48 58.32 -17.70
N LYS A 150 12.36 58.05 -18.33
CA LYS A 150 11.06 58.54 -17.88
C LYS A 150 10.62 57.97 -16.54
N TYR A 151 11.21 56.84 -16.14
CA TYR A 151 10.85 56.11 -14.93
C TYR A 151 11.84 56.26 -13.78
N ILE A 152 12.89 57.13 -13.98
CA ILE A 152 13.79 57.53 -12.91
C ILE A 152 13.00 58.36 -11.89
N ASN A 153 13.00 57.91 -10.63
CA ASN A 153 12.26 58.57 -9.56
C ASN A 153 12.92 58.27 -8.21
N GLU A 154 13.49 59.29 -7.56
CA GLU A 154 14.19 59.16 -6.28
C GLU A 154 13.22 58.73 -5.16
N GLU A 155 11.98 59.21 -5.14
CA GLU A 155 10.97 58.82 -4.12
C GLU A 155 10.60 57.36 -4.20
N LYS A 156 10.71 56.76 -5.40
CA LYS A 156 10.48 55.36 -5.65
C LYS A 156 11.76 54.53 -5.68
N GLU A 157 12.88 55.08 -5.25
CA GLU A 157 14.18 54.43 -5.23
C GLU A 157 14.61 53.84 -6.60
N VAL A 158 14.38 54.60 -7.69
CA VAL A 158 14.86 54.30 -9.04
C VAL A 158 15.82 55.41 -9.44
N HIS A 159 17.11 55.16 -9.34
CA HIS A 159 18.14 56.21 -9.52
C HIS A 159 18.78 56.19 -10.89
N THR A 160 18.73 55.06 -11.59
CA THR A 160 19.38 54.91 -12.89
C THR A 160 18.47 54.25 -13.93
N THR A 161 18.77 54.45 -15.22
CA THR A 161 18.11 53.75 -16.34
C THR A 161 18.30 52.24 -16.25
N LEU A 162 19.48 51.80 -15.78
CA LEU A 162 19.79 50.40 -15.62
C LEU A 162 18.91 49.73 -14.55
N GLU A 163 18.64 50.44 -13.43
CA GLU A 163 17.74 49.96 -12.40
C GLU A 163 16.29 49.87 -12.93
N ALA A 164 15.84 50.86 -13.72
CA ALA A 164 14.52 50.83 -14.34
C ALA A 164 14.37 49.65 -15.32
N ILE A 165 15.37 49.42 -16.19
CA ILE A 165 15.37 48.32 -17.15
C ILE A 165 15.43 46.96 -16.41
N THR A 166 16.27 46.85 -15.37
CA THR A 166 16.36 45.64 -14.57
C THR A 166 15.04 45.29 -13.89
N GLY A 167 14.37 46.28 -13.30
CA GLY A 167 13.04 46.10 -12.70
C GLY A 167 11.97 45.71 -13.71
N ALA A 168 11.98 46.33 -14.90
CA ALA A 168 11.07 45.96 -15.98
C ALA A 168 11.34 44.49 -16.44
N LYS A 169 12.60 44.08 -16.54
CA LYS A 169 12.98 42.68 -16.85
C LYS A 169 12.50 41.69 -15.76
N ASP A 170 12.57 42.06 -14.48
CA ASP A 170 12.05 41.21 -13.38
C ASP A 170 10.52 41.02 -13.51
N ILE A 171 9.79 42.07 -13.92
CA ILE A 171 8.34 41.99 -14.19
C ILE A 171 8.07 41.05 -15.38
N ILE A 172 8.81 41.21 -16.49
CA ILE A 172 8.68 40.38 -17.69
C ILE A 172 9.01 38.93 -17.36
N ALA A 173 10.08 38.67 -16.60
CA ALA A 173 10.48 37.33 -16.20
C ALA A 173 9.38 36.63 -15.37
N GLU A 174 8.74 37.34 -14.44
CA GLU A 174 7.63 36.77 -13.67
C GLU A 174 6.39 36.54 -14.54
N PHE A 175 6.04 37.47 -15.41
CA PHE A 175 4.94 37.34 -16.38
C PHE A 175 5.10 36.08 -17.24
N ILE A 176 6.30 35.83 -17.78
CA ILE A 176 6.62 34.63 -18.56
C ILE A 176 6.46 33.37 -17.71
N SER A 177 7.00 33.39 -16.49
CA SER A 177 6.94 32.22 -15.58
C SER A 177 5.53 31.85 -15.14
N ASP A 178 4.59 32.76 -15.22
CA ASP A 178 3.20 32.57 -14.81
C ASP A 178 2.29 32.08 -15.95
N GLN A 179 2.80 32.04 -17.20
CA GLN A 179 2.01 31.57 -18.33
C GLN A 179 1.78 30.04 -18.25
N ALA A 180 0.52 29.64 -18.12
CA ALA A 180 0.13 28.23 -17.96
C ALA A 180 0.60 27.34 -19.12
N GLU A 181 0.47 27.81 -20.38
CA GLU A 181 0.90 27.05 -21.56
C GLU A 181 2.40 26.82 -21.61
N ILE A 182 3.19 27.82 -21.22
CA ILE A 182 4.67 27.68 -21.12
C ILE A 182 5.01 26.64 -20.08
N ARG A 183 4.43 26.73 -18.90
CA ARG A 183 4.68 25.77 -17.82
C ARG A 183 4.28 24.35 -18.21
N LYS A 184 3.11 24.19 -18.80
CA LYS A 184 2.61 22.90 -19.30
C LYS A 184 3.56 22.27 -20.31
N TRP A 185 4.03 23.06 -21.27
CA TRP A 185 4.94 22.58 -22.29
C TRP A 185 6.33 22.22 -21.70
N VAL A 186 6.92 23.10 -20.88
CA VAL A 186 8.23 22.84 -20.25
C VAL A 186 8.16 21.62 -19.35
N ARG A 187 7.09 21.42 -18.59
CA ARG A 187 6.86 20.22 -17.78
C ARG A 187 6.80 18.96 -18.64
N PHE A 188 6.02 19.00 -19.71
CA PHE A 188 5.89 17.88 -20.65
C PHE A 188 7.23 17.54 -21.27
N GLU A 189 7.99 18.53 -21.72
CA GLU A 189 9.31 18.34 -22.34
C GLU A 189 10.31 17.73 -21.33
N THR A 190 10.29 18.22 -20.09
CA THR A 190 11.14 17.71 -19.01
C THR A 190 10.81 16.28 -18.64
N LEU A 191 9.51 15.92 -18.55
CA LEU A 191 9.08 14.54 -18.27
C LEU A 191 9.46 13.57 -19.39
N LYS A 192 9.40 14.03 -20.63
CA LYS A 192 9.62 13.16 -21.81
C LYS A 192 11.10 12.99 -22.17
N HIS A 193 11.88 14.05 -22.09
CA HIS A 193 13.25 14.09 -22.59
C HIS A 193 14.29 14.45 -21.51
N GLY A 194 13.87 14.87 -20.33
CA GLY A 194 14.78 15.14 -19.22
C GLY A 194 15.40 13.87 -18.64
N ALA A 195 16.50 14.04 -17.92
CA ALA A 195 17.17 12.98 -17.18
C ALA A 195 17.26 13.32 -15.69
N ILE A 196 17.09 12.33 -14.83
CA ILE A 196 17.46 12.44 -13.42
C ILE A 196 18.95 12.19 -13.31
N GLN A 197 19.64 13.09 -12.63
CA GLN A 197 21.06 12.97 -12.38
C GLN A 197 21.32 12.95 -10.88
N THR A 198 22.20 12.04 -10.44
CA THR A 198 22.69 12.03 -9.08
C THR A 198 24.20 12.15 -9.04
N ALA A 199 24.69 12.78 -7.98
CA ALA A 199 26.11 12.89 -7.69
C ALA A 199 26.32 12.67 -6.18
N VAL A 200 27.48 12.13 -5.81
CA VAL A 200 27.83 12.00 -4.40
C VAL A 200 27.98 13.39 -3.77
N LYS A 201 27.32 13.58 -2.61
CA LYS A 201 27.47 14.77 -1.76
C LYS A 201 28.46 14.52 -0.63
N ASP A 202 28.36 13.35 0.01
CA ASP A 202 29.19 12.97 1.16
C ASP A 202 29.32 11.43 1.21
N ALA A 203 30.42 10.90 0.68
CA ALA A 203 30.66 9.46 0.64
C ALA A 203 31.01 8.86 2.03
N GLU A 204 31.47 9.70 2.97
CA GLU A 204 31.83 9.20 4.31
C GLU A 204 30.59 8.77 5.11
N LYS A 205 29.43 9.35 4.82
CA LYS A 205 28.15 8.95 5.42
C LYS A 205 27.66 7.58 4.94
N ASP A 206 28.12 7.09 3.81
CA ASP A 206 27.74 5.78 3.24
C ASP A 206 28.78 4.70 3.57
N GLU A 207 29.00 4.44 4.87
CA GLU A 207 29.97 3.45 5.35
C GLU A 207 29.80 2.07 4.71
N LYS A 208 28.56 1.67 4.41
CA LYS A 208 28.20 0.38 3.84
C LYS A 208 28.14 0.38 2.31
N LYS A 209 28.40 1.53 1.68
CA LYS A 209 28.35 1.72 0.22
C LYS A 209 27.00 1.31 -0.40
N VAL A 210 25.91 1.57 0.29
CA VAL A 210 24.55 1.23 -0.14
C VAL A 210 24.15 2.03 -1.39
N PHE A 211 24.62 3.28 -1.48
CA PHE A 211 24.29 4.20 -2.56
C PHE A 211 25.41 4.34 -3.62
N GLU A 212 26.47 3.53 -3.57
CA GLU A 212 27.63 3.64 -4.46
C GLU A 212 27.25 3.65 -5.94
N MET A 213 26.23 2.88 -6.34
CA MET A 213 25.74 2.85 -7.72
C MET A 213 25.10 4.18 -8.18
N TYR A 214 24.75 5.07 -7.25
CA TYR A 214 24.16 6.37 -7.52
C TYR A 214 25.13 7.54 -7.32
N TYR A 215 26.42 7.30 -7.09
CA TYR A 215 27.41 8.36 -6.89
C TYR A 215 27.67 9.19 -8.13
N ASP A 216 27.53 8.59 -9.30
CA ASP A 216 27.55 9.24 -10.61
C ASP A 216 26.57 8.47 -11.51
N TYR A 217 25.32 8.88 -11.48
CA TYR A 217 24.26 8.15 -12.15
C TYR A 217 23.36 9.11 -12.93
N GLU A 218 22.96 8.68 -14.13
CA GLU A 218 22.01 9.41 -14.97
C GLU A 218 21.06 8.43 -15.67
N GLU A 219 19.75 8.73 -15.63
CA GLU A 219 18.72 7.94 -16.30
C GLU A 219 17.61 8.86 -16.83
N PRO A 220 17.03 8.58 -18.05
CA PRO A 220 15.90 9.34 -18.54
C PRO A 220 14.70 9.29 -17.58
N VAL A 221 14.09 10.45 -17.30
CA VAL A 221 12.91 10.59 -16.43
C VAL A 221 11.79 9.66 -16.88
N SER A 222 11.60 9.48 -18.19
CA SER A 222 10.56 8.63 -18.77
C SER A 222 10.78 7.12 -18.61
N LYS A 223 11.98 6.69 -18.16
CA LYS A 223 12.36 5.28 -18.05
C LYS A 223 12.67 4.83 -16.64
N ILE A 224 12.91 5.78 -15.73
CA ILE A 224 13.32 5.44 -14.37
C ILE A 224 12.22 4.67 -13.64
N VAL A 225 12.62 3.60 -12.95
CA VAL A 225 11.71 2.70 -12.25
C VAL A 225 11.48 3.15 -10.80
N PRO A 226 10.31 2.83 -10.20
CA PRO A 226 9.89 3.30 -8.88
C PRO A 226 10.91 3.07 -7.76
N HIS A 227 11.47 1.87 -7.65
CA HIS A 227 12.41 1.55 -6.56
C HIS A 227 13.70 2.38 -6.62
N ARG A 228 14.14 2.80 -7.81
CA ARG A 228 15.31 3.68 -7.96
C ARG A 228 15.01 5.10 -7.49
N ILE A 229 13.79 5.60 -7.77
CA ILE A 229 13.33 6.90 -7.25
C ILE A 229 13.35 6.89 -5.73
N LEU A 230 12.81 5.85 -5.09
CA LEU A 230 12.81 5.75 -3.63
C LEU A 230 14.23 5.63 -3.05
N ALA A 231 15.10 4.85 -3.69
CA ALA A 231 16.51 4.74 -3.30
C ALA A 231 17.25 6.09 -3.39
N ILE A 232 17.09 6.80 -4.50
CA ILE A 232 17.69 8.12 -4.75
C ILE A 232 17.16 9.14 -3.73
N ASN A 233 15.85 9.16 -3.47
CA ASN A 233 15.23 10.06 -2.50
C ASN A 233 15.75 9.78 -1.08
N ARG A 234 15.95 8.52 -0.70
CA ARG A 234 16.56 8.15 0.58
C ARG A 234 17.99 8.64 0.66
N GLY A 235 18.83 8.41 -0.36
CA GLY A 235 20.21 8.87 -0.39
C GLY A 235 20.34 10.40 -0.31
N GLU A 236 19.40 11.15 -0.90
CA GLU A 236 19.33 12.60 -0.78
C GLU A 236 18.91 13.03 0.64
N LYS A 237 17.91 12.38 1.23
CA LYS A 237 17.44 12.63 2.60
C LYS A 237 18.53 12.35 3.65
N GLU A 238 19.36 11.32 3.42
CA GLU A 238 20.51 10.98 4.27
C GLU A 238 21.73 11.86 3.98
N GLU A 239 21.59 12.83 3.06
CA GLU A 239 22.64 13.76 2.64
C GLU A 239 23.87 13.09 1.99
N ILE A 240 23.74 11.87 1.50
CA ILE A 240 24.77 11.13 0.78
C ILE A 240 24.80 11.53 -0.69
N LEU A 241 23.62 11.75 -1.27
CA LEU A 241 23.46 12.10 -2.67
C LEU A 241 23.00 13.55 -2.85
N ARG A 242 23.35 14.12 -4.00
CA ARG A 242 22.75 15.34 -4.57
C ARG A 242 21.97 14.93 -5.80
N VAL A 243 20.74 15.37 -5.93
CA VAL A 243 19.83 14.96 -7.01
C VAL A 243 19.34 16.17 -7.78
N ALA A 244 19.30 16.07 -9.10
CA ALA A 244 18.80 17.12 -9.99
C ALA A 244 18.10 16.50 -11.20
N ILE A 245 17.19 17.27 -11.80
CA ILE A 245 16.62 16.96 -13.11
C ILE A 245 17.37 17.80 -14.15
N ARG A 246 17.89 17.15 -15.16
CA ARG A 246 18.52 17.80 -16.34
C ARG A 246 17.53 17.79 -17.50
N PRO A 247 16.88 18.92 -17.79
CA PRO A 247 16.08 19.07 -19.00
C PRO A 247 16.97 19.39 -20.21
N ASP A 248 16.41 19.29 -21.40
CA ASP A 248 17.01 19.83 -22.63
C ASP A 248 16.85 21.36 -22.66
N VAL A 249 17.82 22.04 -22.05
CA VAL A 249 17.79 23.50 -21.87
C VAL A 249 17.77 24.24 -23.21
N GLU A 250 18.54 23.74 -24.21
CA GLU A 250 18.62 24.37 -25.52
C GLU A 250 17.27 24.35 -26.22
N LYS A 251 16.62 23.22 -26.25
CA LYS A 251 15.28 23.07 -26.83
C LYS A 251 14.23 23.92 -26.13
N ILE A 252 14.30 23.98 -24.81
CA ILE A 252 13.38 24.82 -24.02
C ILE A 252 13.61 26.31 -24.32
N THR A 253 14.86 26.77 -24.37
CA THR A 253 15.19 28.16 -24.66
C THR A 253 14.73 28.56 -26.06
N ILE A 254 14.95 27.70 -27.07
CA ILE A 254 14.46 27.93 -28.43
C ILE A 254 12.92 28.07 -28.44
N TYR A 255 12.23 27.17 -27.73
CA TYR A 255 10.77 27.24 -27.62
C TYR A 255 10.29 28.55 -26.98
N LEU A 256 10.92 28.97 -25.88
CA LEU A 256 10.58 30.22 -25.20
C LEU A 256 10.80 31.44 -26.09
N TYR A 257 11.95 31.51 -26.76
CA TYR A 257 12.24 32.62 -27.70
C TYR A 257 11.21 32.68 -28.80
N LYS A 258 10.88 31.54 -29.43
CA LYS A 258 9.91 31.48 -30.52
C LYS A 258 8.48 31.91 -30.10
N ASN A 259 8.08 31.61 -28.88
CA ASN A 259 6.71 31.91 -28.41
C ASN A 259 6.57 33.32 -27.80
N ILE A 260 7.66 33.92 -27.33
CA ILE A 260 7.61 35.21 -26.63
C ILE A 260 8.05 36.36 -27.51
N ILE A 261 9.13 36.16 -28.31
CA ILE A 261 9.64 37.22 -29.18
C ILE A 261 8.75 37.32 -30.40
N GLN A 262 7.96 38.43 -30.44
CA GLN A 262 7.03 38.67 -31.53
C GLN A 262 7.71 39.26 -32.77
N ASN A 263 8.83 39.98 -32.58
CA ASN A 263 9.55 40.63 -33.67
C ASN A 263 11.05 40.66 -33.37
N GLU A 264 11.82 39.87 -34.12
CA GLU A 264 13.28 39.75 -33.99
C GLU A 264 14.05 41.03 -34.37
N LYS A 265 13.42 41.98 -35.07
CA LYS A 265 14.03 43.26 -35.47
C LYS A 265 13.82 44.37 -34.43
N SER A 266 13.15 44.09 -33.33
CA SER A 266 12.89 45.06 -32.27
C SER A 266 14.17 45.45 -31.55
N ILE A 267 14.26 46.72 -31.15
CA ILE A 267 15.38 47.27 -30.40
C ILE A 267 15.55 46.69 -29.00
N VAL A 268 14.53 46.00 -28.48
CA VAL A 268 14.49 45.42 -27.12
C VAL A 268 14.72 43.88 -27.10
N VAL A 269 15.03 43.25 -28.24
CA VAL A 269 15.11 41.79 -28.36
C VAL A 269 16.10 41.20 -27.39
N GLU A 270 17.28 41.76 -27.24
CA GLU A 270 18.32 41.25 -26.36
C GLU A 270 17.92 41.35 -24.88
N GLU A 271 17.22 42.42 -24.49
CA GLU A 271 16.71 42.59 -23.13
C GLU A 271 15.58 41.60 -22.84
N VAL A 272 14.71 41.31 -23.80
CA VAL A 272 13.66 40.32 -23.68
C VAL A 272 14.28 38.91 -23.61
N LYS A 273 15.28 38.59 -24.42
CA LYS A 273 16.02 37.30 -24.29
C LYS A 273 16.63 37.16 -22.90
N SER A 274 17.27 38.19 -22.38
CA SER A 274 17.83 38.19 -21.03
C SER A 274 16.75 37.99 -19.96
N ALA A 275 15.54 38.56 -20.13
CA ALA A 275 14.41 38.36 -19.22
C ALA A 275 13.87 36.92 -19.33
N ILE A 276 13.82 36.32 -20.52
CA ILE A 276 13.43 34.92 -20.75
C ILE A 276 14.41 33.97 -20.06
N ASP A 277 15.71 34.18 -20.23
CA ASP A 277 16.75 33.35 -19.61
C ASP A 277 16.71 33.42 -18.09
N ASP A 278 16.49 34.60 -17.51
CA ASP A 278 16.30 34.79 -16.07
C ASP A 278 15.00 34.11 -15.60
N SER A 279 13.89 34.29 -16.32
CA SER A 279 12.62 33.61 -16.04
C SER A 279 12.79 32.09 -15.98
N TYR A 280 13.48 31.54 -17.00
CA TYR A 280 13.71 30.10 -17.04
C TYR A 280 14.59 29.64 -15.88
N LYS A 281 15.79 30.19 -15.74
CA LYS A 281 16.76 29.75 -14.73
C LYS A 281 16.27 29.95 -13.30
N ARG A 282 15.66 31.08 -12.99
CA ARG A 282 15.32 31.47 -11.62
C ARG A 282 13.92 31.05 -11.20
N LEU A 283 12.95 31.03 -12.10
CA LEU A 283 11.54 30.84 -11.78
C LEU A 283 10.95 29.53 -12.32
N ILE A 284 11.15 29.23 -13.61
CA ILE A 284 10.52 28.09 -14.26
C ILE A 284 11.24 26.78 -13.91
N GLN A 285 12.53 26.68 -14.18
CA GLN A 285 13.32 25.45 -14.00
C GLN A 285 13.22 24.90 -12.58
N PRO A 286 13.46 25.67 -11.49
CA PRO A 286 13.39 25.12 -10.13
C PRO A 286 11.98 24.72 -9.71
N SER A 287 10.95 25.37 -10.29
CA SER A 287 9.56 25.03 -10.04
C SER A 287 9.17 23.71 -10.74
N ILE A 288 9.49 23.61 -12.04
CA ILE A 288 9.19 22.42 -12.83
C ILE A 288 10.00 21.20 -12.35
N GLU A 289 11.25 21.41 -11.95
CA GLU A 289 12.05 20.33 -11.35
C GLU A 289 11.39 19.75 -10.11
N ARG A 290 10.89 20.59 -9.19
CA ARG A 290 10.14 20.13 -8.02
C ARG A 290 8.86 19.41 -8.39
N GLU A 291 8.10 19.92 -9.37
CA GLU A 291 6.87 19.30 -9.85
C GLU A 291 7.13 17.92 -10.45
N VAL A 292 8.15 17.80 -11.31
CA VAL A 292 8.57 16.51 -11.91
C VAL A 292 9.03 15.53 -10.85
N ARG A 293 9.87 15.98 -9.90
CA ARG A 293 10.33 15.13 -8.80
C ARG A 293 9.18 14.66 -7.91
N ASN A 294 8.22 15.54 -7.60
CA ASN A 294 7.04 15.18 -6.83
C ASN A 294 6.19 14.14 -7.59
N GLU A 295 5.97 14.35 -8.90
CA GLU A 295 5.20 13.39 -9.72
C GLU A 295 5.88 12.01 -9.76
N LEU A 296 7.19 11.97 -9.93
CA LEU A 296 7.98 10.73 -9.90
C LEU A 296 7.89 10.04 -8.53
N THR A 297 7.99 10.81 -7.45
CA THR A 297 7.90 10.30 -6.08
C THR A 297 6.51 9.77 -5.78
N GLU A 298 5.45 10.48 -6.14
CA GLU A 298 4.07 10.02 -5.95
C GLU A 298 3.80 8.71 -6.68
N LYS A 299 4.21 8.58 -7.94
CA LYS A 299 4.09 7.33 -8.70
C LYS A 299 4.88 6.18 -8.08
N ALA A 300 6.10 6.48 -7.60
CA ALA A 300 6.93 5.49 -6.95
C ALA A 300 6.36 5.02 -5.61
N GLU A 301 5.82 5.93 -4.82
CA GLU A 301 5.12 5.63 -3.57
C GLU A 301 3.86 4.80 -3.79
N GLU A 302 3.03 5.15 -4.76
CA GLU A 302 1.81 4.42 -5.10
C GLU A 302 2.11 2.97 -5.49
N GLN A 303 3.10 2.76 -6.36
CA GLN A 303 3.54 1.42 -6.76
C GLN A 303 4.09 0.62 -5.58
N ALA A 304 4.93 1.25 -4.74
CA ALA A 304 5.50 0.58 -3.58
C ALA A 304 4.43 0.22 -2.53
N ILE A 305 3.49 1.14 -2.24
CA ILE A 305 2.39 0.89 -1.31
C ILE A 305 1.48 -0.23 -1.83
N HIS A 306 1.22 -0.28 -3.15
CA HIS A 306 0.47 -1.38 -3.74
C HIS A 306 1.16 -2.74 -3.49
N ILE A 307 2.46 -2.84 -3.76
CA ILE A 307 3.25 -4.06 -3.50
C ILE A 307 3.23 -4.43 -2.01
N PHE A 308 3.42 -3.45 -1.12
CA PHE A 308 3.38 -3.68 0.33
C PHE A 308 2.00 -4.18 0.79
N SER A 309 0.94 -3.66 0.20
CA SER A 309 -0.43 -4.08 0.45
C SER A 309 -0.66 -5.53 0.04
N GLU A 310 -0.20 -5.94 -1.14
CA GLU A 310 -0.33 -7.32 -1.60
C GLU A 310 0.55 -8.28 -0.78
N ASN A 311 1.77 -7.88 -0.42
CA ASN A 311 2.63 -8.66 0.47
C ASN A 311 1.96 -8.87 1.84
N LEU A 312 1.33 -7.84 2.40
CA LEU A 312 0.57 -7.96 3.65
C LEU A 312 -0.64 -8.87 3.49
N ARG A 313 -1.41 -8.71 2.42
CA ARG A 313 -2.57 -9.56 2.12
C ARG A 313 -2.19 -11.03 2.11
N ASN A 314 -1.13 -11.38 1.37
CA ASN A 314 -0.67 -12.75 1.26
C ASN A 314 -0.16 -13.29 2.60
N LEU A 315 0.52 -12.46 3.40
CA LEU A 315 0.95 -12.85 4.75
C LEU A 315 -0.23 -13.14 5.68
N LEU A 316 -1.28 -12.32 5.63
CA LEU A 316 -2.49 -12.50 6.45
C LEU A 316 -3.35 -13.70 5.99
N LEU A 317 -3.31 -14.02 4.69
CA LEU A 317 -4.03 -15.15 4.10
C LEU A 317 -3.27 -16.48 4.21
N GLN A 318 -2.09 -16.52 4.81
CA GLN A 318 -1.38 -17.80 5.01
C GLN A 318 -2.27 -18.79 5.77
N PRO A 319 -2.32 -20.08 5.31
CA PRO A 319 -3.12 -21.10 5.96
C PRO A 319 -2.72 -21.29 7.42
N PRO A 320 -3.67 -21.29 8.36
CA PRO A 320 -3.41 -21.54 9.76
C PRO A 320 -3.11 -23.03 9.99
N LEU A 321 -2.17 -23.33 10.89
CA LEU A 321 -1.91 -24.69 11.37
C LEU A 321 -2.62 -24.93 12.69
N LYS A 322 -3.96 -25.00 12.64
CA LYS A 322 -4.84 -25.16 13.81
C LYS A 322 -4.68 -26.52 14.47
N GLY A 323 -4.94 -26.59 15.77
CA GLY A 323 -4.98 -27.85 16.53
C GLY A 323 -3.63 -28.51 16.75
N LYS A 324 -2.54 -27.75 16.73
CA LYS A 324 -1.17 -28.22 16.95
C LYS A 324 -0.57 -27.63 18.21
N VAL A 325 0.15 -28.45 18.98
CA VAL A 325 0.99 -27.98 20.07
C VAL A 325 2.30 -27.48 19.48
N VAL A 326 2.65 -26.22 19.74
CA VAL A 326 3.77 -25.53 19.08
C VAL A 326 4.81 -25.06 20.10
N LEU A 327 6.08 -25.33 19.79
CA LEU A 327 7.22 -24.70 20.47
C LEU A 327 7.65 -23.46 19.67
N GLY A 328 7.41 -22.27 20.19
CA GLY A 328 7.94 -21.02 19.66
C GLY A 328 9.36 -20.77 20.15
N VAL A 329 10.22 -20.35 19.25
CA VAL A 329 11.62 -20.01 19.53
C VAL A 329 11.90 -18.61 19.03
N ASP A 330 12.25 -17.70 19.92
CA ASP A 330 12.74 -16.34 19.61
C ASP A 330 14.28 -16.36 19.66
N PRO A 331 14.97 -16.35 18.50
CA PRO A 331 16.42 -16.52 18.43
C PRO A 331 17.17 -15.30 18.95
N ALA A 332 18.21 -15.50 19.77
CA ALA A 332 19.12 -14.45 20.19
C ALA A 332 20.50 -15.01 20.59
N TYR A 333 21.56 -14.21 20.38
CA TYR A 333 22.90 -14.58 20.81
C TYR A 333 23.14 -14.34 22.31
N ARG A 334 23.11 -13.08 22.73
CA ARG A 334 23.53 -12.65 24.09
C ARG A 334 22.53 -12.98 25.18
N THR A 335 21.27 -12.75 24.91
CA THR A 335 20.20 -12.89 25.91
C THR A 335 19.63 -14.30 25.98
N GLY A 336 20.14 -15.22 25.12
CA GLY A 336 19.64 -16.57 24.97
C GLY A 336 18.35 -16.66 24.16
N CYS A 337 18.11 -17.79 23.50
CA CYS A 337 16.88 -18.06 22.78
C CYS A 337 15.72 -18.29 23.76
N LYS A 338 14.62 -17.56 23.64
CA LYS A 338 13.42 -17.72 24.47
C LYS A 338 12.53 -18.79 23.84
N LEU A 339 12.03 -19.66 24.69
CA LEU A 339 11.15 -20.76 24.32
C LEU A 339 9.79 -20.55 24.93
N ALA A 340 8.74 -20.76 24.13
CA ALA A 340 7.36 -20.73 24.58
C ALA A 340 6.61 -21.95 24.02
N VAL A 341 6.08 -22.79 24.90
CA VAL A 341 5.17 -23.88 24.49
C VAL A 341 3.75 -23.35 24.56
N VAL A 342 3.03 -23.47 23.46
CA VAL A 342 1.59 -23.15 23.40
C VAL A 342 0.80 -24.40 23.01
N ASP A 343 -0.36 -24.57 23.65
CA ASP A 343 -1.29 -25.65 23.32
C ASP A 343 -2.06 -25.36 22.01
N GLU A 344 -2.93 -26.27 21.63
CA GLU A 344 -3.77 -26.21 20.41
C GLU A 344 -4.65 -24.94 20.34
N THR A 345 -4.91 -24.30 21.50
CA THR A 345 -5.72 -23.08 21.61
C THR A 345 -4.88 -21.80 21.66
N GLY A 346 -3.55 -21.91 21.66
CA GLY A 346 -2.62 -20.81 21.84
C GLY A 346 -2.38 -20.41 23.31
N LYS A 347 -2.84 -21.22 24.29
CA LYS A 347 -2.56 -20.99 25.71
C LYS A 347 -1.11 -21.37 26.02
N VAL A 348 -0.41 -20.53 26.76
CA VAL A 348 0.96 -20.79 27.19
C VAL A 348 1.00 -21.90 28.25
N LEU A 349 1.76 -22.95 27.97
CA LEU A 349 1.98 -24.09 28.87
C LEU A 349 3.31 -23.97 29.61
N LYS A 350 4.36 -23.50 28.93
CA LYS A 350 5.72 -23.36 29.48
C LYS A 350 6.49 -22.25 28.83
N ILE A 351 7.32 -21.57 29.59
CA ILE A 351 8.35 -20.63 29.14
C ILE A 351 9.71 -21.13 29.64
N ASP A 352 10.73 -21.03 28.81
CA ASP A 352 12.12 -21.36 29.17
C ASP A 352 13.11 -20.50 28.36
N VAL A 353 14.39 -20.57 28.72
CA VAL A 353 15.49 -19.90 28.02
C VAL A 353 16.65 -20.88 27.82
N ILE A 354 17.23 -20.87 26.62
CA ILE A 354 18.40 -21.69 26.27
C ILE A 354 19.52 -20.83 25.68
N TYR A 355 20.77 -21.30 25.83
CA TYR A 355 21.98 -20.63 25.34
C TYR A 355 22.79 -21.55 24.42
N PRO A 356 22.28 -21.86 23.20
CA PRO A 356 22.99 -22.76 22.29
C PRO A 356 24.13 -22.12 21.52
N HIS A 357 24.21 -20.76 21.49
CA HIS A 357 25.11 -19.97 20.66
C HIS A 357 26.17 -19.18 21.44
N PRO A 358 27.29 -18.74 20.77
CA PRO A 358 28.24 -17.79 21.38
C PRO A 358 27.53 -16.50 21.86
N PRO A 359 28.09 -15.75 22.87
CA PRO A 359 29.43 -15.87 23.43
C PRO A 359 29.59 -16.92 24.53
N GLU A 360 28.53 -17.43 25.11
CA GLU A 360 28.55 -18.40 26.21
C GLU A 360 27.76 -19.68 25.88
N PRO A 361 28.23 -20.52 24.93
CA PRO A 361 27.43 -21.64 24.47
C PRO A 361 27.33 -22.74 25.54
N ARG A 362 26.08 -23.03 25.94
CA ARG A 362 25.71 -24.14 26.82
C ARG A 362 24.94 -25.21 26.00
N ARG A 363 25.54 -25.62 24.88
CA ARG A 363 24.84 -26.44 23.89
C ARG A 363 24.24 -27.72 24.48
N LYS A 364 24.97 -28.44 25.32
CA LYS A 364 24.49 -29.71 25.92
C LYS A 364 23.30 -29.47 26.86
N GLU A 365 23.35 -28.43 27.69
CA GLU A 365 22.22 -28.04 28.54
C GLU A 365 21.00 -27.64 27.72
N ALA A 366 21.22 -26.85 26.66
CA ALA A 366 20.16 -26.43 25.73
C ALA A 366 19.54 -27.63 25.01
N GLU A 367 20.36 -28.61 24.55
CA GLU A 367 19.89 -29.86 23.95
C GLU A 367 18.98 -30.64 24.90
N GLN A 368 19.41 -30.86 26.15
CA GLN A 368 18.63 -31.60 27.13
C GLN A 368 17.29 -30.90 27.43
N LYS A 369 17.30 -29.60 27.65
CA LYS A 369 16.07 -28.81 27.90
C LYS A 369 15.07 -28.92 26.75
N VAL A 370 15.53 -28.76 25.50
CA VAL A 370 14.63 -28.84 24.33
C VAL A 370 14.09 -30.27 24.17
N LEU A 371 14.93 -31.31 24.34
CA LEU A 371 14.47 -32.71 24.30
C LEU A 371 13.41 -33.00 25.35
N ASP A 372 13.61 -32.53 26.58
CA ASP A 372 12.64 -32.66 27.66
C ASP A 372 11.32 -31.95 27.33
N ILE A 373 11.37 -30.79 26.72
CA ILE A 373 10.18 -30.04 26.27
C ILE A 373 9.45 -30.79 25.15
N LEU A 374 10.17 -31.25 24.12
CA LEU A 374 9.59 -31.96 22.99
C LEU A 374 8.85 -33.23 23.42
N GLN A 375 9.39 -33.95 24.42
CA GLN A 375 8.79 -35.18 24.93
C GLN A 375 7.62 -34.93 25.89
N ASN A 376 7.78 -34.00 26.84
CA ASN A 376 6.80 -33.78 27.91
C ASN A 376 5.52 -33.07 27.44
N PHE A 377 5.61 -32.24 26.40
CA PHE A 377 4.47 -31.46 25.90
C PHE A 377 3.93 -31.98 24.57
N HIS A 378 4.39 -33.12 24.07
CA HIS A 378 3.95 -33.70 22.80
C HIS A 378 3.98 -32.67 21.65
N ILE A 379 5.12 -31.98 21.52
CA ILE A 379 5.29 -30.94 20.49
C ILE A 379 5.19 -31.59 19.11
N GLU A 380 4.38 -30.99 18.23
CA GLU A 380 4.21 -31.40 16.84
C GLU A 380 4.96 -30.47 15.87
N MET A 381 5.13 -29.21 16.25
CA MET A 381 5.73 -28.19 15.41
C MET A 381 6.66 -27.29 16.20
N VAL A 382 7.74 -26.82 15.56
CA VAL A 382 8.64 -25.81 16.09
C VAL A 382 8.57 -24.57 15.20
N ALA A 383 8.20 -23.43 15.76
CA ALA A 383 8.18 -22.12 15.09
C ALA A 383 9.43 -21.34 15.47
N ILE A 384 10.30 -21.04 14.52
CA ILE A 384 11.55 -20.31 14.75
C ILE A 384 11.43 -18.92 14.12
N GLY A 385 11.64 -17.86 14.90
CA GLY A 385 11.68 -16.48 14.39
C GLY A 385 12.80 -16.28 13.37
N ASN A 386 12.57 -15.40 12.39
CA ASN A 386 13.54 -15.14 11.31
C ASN A 386 14.51 -13.98 11.60
N GLY A 387 14.67 -13.57 12.84
CA GLY A 387 15.56 -12.48 13.25
C GLY A 387 17.02 -12.89 13.46
N THR A 388 17.68 -12.14 14.34
CA THR A 388 19.09 -12.38 14.66
C THR A 388 19.28 -13.78 15.24
N ALA A 389 20.33 -14.51 14.82
CA ALA A 389 20.62 -15.89 15.22
C ALA A 389 19.59 -16.95 14.76
N SER A 390 18.67 -16.60 13.85
CA SER A 390 17.66 -17.53 13.33
C SER A 390 18.29 -18.78 12.71
N ARG A 391 19.32 -18.59 11.91
CA ARG A 391 19.97 -19.69 11.18
C ARG A 391 20.69 -20.67 12.11
N GLU A 392 21.47 -20.14 13.03
CA GLU A 392 22.16 -20.95 14.03
C GLU A 392 21.18 -21.72 14.92
N THR A 393 20.02 -21.10 15.20
CA THR A 393 18.93 -21.74 15.96
C THR A 393 18.24 -22.81 15.10
N GLU A 394 18.04 -22.58 13.81
CA GLU A 394 17.51 -23.56 12.86
C GLU A 394 18.41 -24.78 12.78
N GLU A 395 19.74 -24.59 12.61
CA GLU A 395 20.71 -25.70 12.60
C GLU A 395 20.70 -26.47 13.91
N PHE A 396 20.61 -25.77 15.05
CA PHE A 396 20.53 -26.40 16.37
C PHE A 396 19.27 -27.27 16.52
N ILE A 397 18.11 -26.77 16.13
CA ILE A 397 16.83 -27.49 16.20
C ILE A 397 16.85 -28.68 15.22
N ALA A 398 17.28 -28.50 13.97
CA ALA A 398 17.34 -29.58 12.99
C ALA A 398 18.29 -30.73 13.45
N ASP A 399 19.44 -30.39 14.04
CA ASP A 399 20.36 -31.40 14.62
C ASP A 399 19.72 -32.18 15.79
N LEU A 400 18.83 -31.54 16.55
CA LEU A 400 18.10 -32.22 17.63
C LEU A 400 17.00 -33.13 17.09
N LEU A 401 16.24 -32.66 16.10
CA LEU A 401 15.14 -33.44 15.51
C LEU A 401 15.64 -34.73 14.89
N LYS A 402 16.87 -34.76 14.35
CA LYS A 402 17.54 -36.01 13.85
C LYS A 402 17.81 -37.04 14.93
N LYS A 403 17.83 -36.66 16.22
CA LYS A 403 18.13 -37.55 17.36
C LYS A 403 16.89 -38.20 17.97
N ILE A 404 15.70 -37.85 17.50
CA ILE A 404 14.42 -38.33 18.01
C ILE A 404 13.65 -39.09 16.92
N ASP A 405 12.94 -40.16 17.32
CA ASP A 405 12.16 -41.01 16.41
C ASP A 405 10.73 -40.45 16.14
N THR A 406 10.40 -39.25 16.66
CA THR A 406 9.08 -38.65 16.52
C THR A 406 9.08 -37.68 15.32
N GLU A 407 8.04 -37.75 14.49
CA GLU A 407 7.86 -36.82 13.39
C GLU A 407 7.50 -35.41 13.90
N ILE A 408 8.51 -34.58 14.11
CA ILE A 408 8.36 -33.16 14.45
C ILE A 408 8.95 -32.36 13.31
N TYR A 409 8.19 -31.35 12.88
CA TYR A 409 8.62 -30.43 11.82
C TYR A 409 8.93 -29.07 12.38
N TYR A 410 9.74 -28.27 11.68
CA TYR A 410 9.94 -26.87 12.02
C TYR A 410 9.62 -25.96 10.84
N LEU A 411 9.36 -24.72 11.15
CA LEU A 411 9.11 -23.65 10.19
C LEU A 411 9.76 -22.36 10.66
N ILE A 412 10.35 -21.62 9.71
CA ILE A 412 10.81 -20.26 9.98
C ILE A 412 9.60 -19.31 9.85
N VAL A 413 9.30 -18.62 10.93
CA VAL A 413 8.17 -17.69 11.03
C VAL A 413 8.66 -16.26 10.92
N ASN A 414 7.98 -15.44 10.13
CA ASN A 414 8.27 -14.01 10.07
C ASN A 414 7.95 -13.36 11.43
N GLU A 415 8.98 -12.88 12.13
CA GLU A 415 8.85 -12.23 13.43
C GLU A 415 8.65 -10.70 13.35
N ALA A 416 8.54 -10.12 12.14
CA ALA A 416 8.35 -8.69 11.97
C ALA A 416 7.18 -8.19 12.84
N GLY A 417 7.43 -7.14 13.61
CA GLY A 417 6.48 -6.59 14.56
C GLY A 417 6.27 -7.40 15.84
N ALA A 418 6.87 -8.58 16.04
CA ALA A 418 6.78 -9.32 17.30
C ALA A 418 7.33 -8.53 18.47
N SER A 419 8.44 -7.80 18.28
CA SER A 419 9.01 -6.89 19.25
C SER A 419 8.07 -5.72 19.59
N VAL A 420 7.33 -5.20 18.61
CA VAL A 420 6.34 -4.14 18.81
C VAL A 420 5.15 -4.68 19.62
N TYR A 421 4.64 -5.85 19.29
CA TYR A 421 3.60 -6.51 20.06
C TYR A 421 4.05 -6.76 21.51
N SER A 422 5.20 -7.39 21.70
CA SER A 422 5.68 -7.78 23.04
C SER A 422 5.90 -6.60 24.00
N ALA A 423 6.21 -5.42 23.46
CA ALA A 423 6.34 -4.18 24.21
C ALA A 423 5.02 -3.41 24.40
N SER A 424 3.94 -3.79 23.73
CA SER A 424 2.65 -3.10 23.76
C SER A 424 1.91 -3.28 25.08
N ASP A 425 0.95 -2.39 25.35
CA ASP A 425 0.06 -2.51 26.50
C ASP A 425 -0.83 -3.75 26.39
N LEU A 426 -1.27 -4.10 25.17
CA LEU A 426 -2.05 -5.31 24.91
C LEU A 426 -1.28 -6.58 25.35
N ALA A 427 0.00 -6.68 25.01
CA ALA A 427 0.80 -7.84 25.41
C ALA A 427 1.06 -7.88 26.92
N ARG A 428 1.13 -6.71 27.59
CA ARG A 428 1.21 -6.63 29.07
C ARG A 428 -0.08 -7.08 29.74
N GLU A 429 -1.22 -6.76 29.16
CA GLU A 429 -2.52 -7.20 29.63
C GLU A 429 -2.71 -8.70 29.43
N GLU A 430 -2.33 -9.24 28.24
CA GLU A 430 -2.41 -10.68 27.95
C GLU A 430 -1.44 -11.52 28.83
N PHE A 431 -0.26 -11.00 29.15
CA PHE A 431 0.80 -11.70 29.86
C PHE A 431 1.51 -10.79 30.87
N PRO A 432 0.85 -10.45 32.00
CA PRO A 432 1.42 -9.52 32.99
C PRO A 432 2.70 -10.07 33.65
N ASP A 433 2.81 -11.39 33.77
CA ASP A 433 3.92 -12.07 34.46
C ASP A 433 5.11 -12.42 33.56
N LEU A 434 4.99 -12.23 32.23
CA LEU A 434 6.04 -12.54 31.26
C LEU A 434 6.88 -11.32 30.93
N HIS A 435 8.18 -11.54 30.71
CA HIS A 435 9.08 -10.52 30.18
C HIS A 435 8.81 -10.25 28.67
N VAL A 436 9.27 -9.10 28.18
CA VAL A 436 9.06 -8.66 26.78
C VAL A 436 9.52 -9.73 25.78
N GLU A 437 10.71 -10.30 25.98
CA GLU A 437 11.28 -11.31 25.07
C GLU A 437 10.52 -12.63 25.12
N GLU A 438 9.95 -13.00 26.27
CA GLU A 438 9.13 -14.22 26.43
C GLU A 438 7.80 -14.07 25.69
N ARG A 439 7.18 -12.88 25.73
CA ARG A 439 5.96 -12.57 24.96
C ARG A 439 6.22 -12.66 23.46
N SER A 440 7.42 -12.31 22.99
CA SER A 440 7.83 -12.46 21.60
C SER A 440 7.81 -13.92 21.16
N ALA A 441 8.39 -14.84 21.95
CA ALA A 441 8.37 -16.27 21.67
C ALA A 441 6.95 -16.85 21.62
N VAL A 442 6.05 -16.38 22.51
CA VAL A 442 4.62 -16.73 22.45
C VAL A 442 3.98 -16.27 21.16
N SER A 443 4.24 -15.02 20.74
CA SER A 443 3.72 -14.46 19.49
C SER A 443 4.21 -15.26 18.27
N ILE A 444 5.48 -15.65 18.23
CA ILE A 444 6.06 -16.47 17.15
C ILE A 444 5.32 -17.82 17.05
N ALA A 445 5.07 -18.50 18.19
CA ALA A 445 4.32 -19.74 18.20
C ALA A 445 2.88 -19.59 17.68
N ARG A 446 2.18 -18.57 18.16
CA ARG A 446 0.79 -18.27 17.77
C ARG A 446 0.67 -17.85 16.31
N ARG A 447 1.66 -17.19 15.74
CA ARG A 447 1.68 -16.85 14.29
C ARG A 447 1.71 -18.10 13.41
N LEU A 448 2.31 -19.19 13.87
CA LEU A 448 2.24 -20.45 13.17
C LEU A 448 0.84 -21.08 13.23
N GLN A 449 0.17 -20.95 14.38
CA GLN A 449 -1.19 -21.47 14.56
C GLN A 449 -2.23 -20.67 13.76
N ASP A 450 -2.23 -19.34 13.85
CA ASP A 450 -3.07 -18.45 13.06
C ASP A 450 -2.40 -17.08 12.83
N PRO A 451 -1.77 -16.88 11.67
CA PRO A 451 -1.10 -15.62 11.34
C PRO A 451 -2.01 -14.40 11.42
N LEU A 452 -3.25 -14.50 10.91
CA LEU A 452 -4.20 -13.38 10.90
C LEU A 452 -4.55 -12.96 12.33
N ALA A 453 -4.94 -13.90 13.19
CA ALA A 453 -5.36 -13.61 14.57
C ALA A 453 -4.26 -12.93 15.39
N GLU A 454 -3.00 -13.23 15.10
CA GLU A 454 -1.86 -12.66 15.82
C GLU A 454 -1.37 -11.33 15.21
N LEU A 455 -1.29 -11.23 13.88
CA LEU A 455 -0.78 -10.03 13.20
C LEU A 455 -1.70 -8.81 13.35
N VAL A 456 -2.99 -8.99 13.50
CA VAL A 456 -3.94 -7.87 13.76
C VAL A 456 -3.77 -7.20 15.11
N LYS A 457 -2.96 -7.78 16.02
CA LYS A 457 -2.64 -7.20 17.33
C LYS A 457 -1.66 -6.03 17.27
N ILE A 458 -0.98 -5.85 16.14
CA ILE A 458 0.00 -4.80 15.91
C ILE A 458 -0.43 -3.86 14.82
N ASP A 459 0.14 -2.64 14.83
CA ASP A 459 -0.06 -1.70 13.73
C ASP A 459 0.45 -2.32 12.42
N PRO A 460 -0.36 -2.37 11.35
CA PRO A 460 0.04 -2.93 10.07
C PRO A 460 1.37 -2.37 9.52
N LYS A 461 1.70 -1.11 9.81
CA LYS A 461 3.00 -0.52 9.44
C LYS A 461 4.19 -1.13 10.16
N SER A 462 3.97 -1.81 11.28
CA SER A 462 5.03 -2.50 12.03
C SER A 462 5.32 -3.89 11.48
N ILE A 463 4.51 -4.37 10.54
CA ILE A 463 4.75 -5.60 9.80
C ILE A 463 5.71 -5.29 8.65
N GLY A 464 6.86 -5.95 8.59
CA GLY A 464 7.84 -5.74 7.52
C GLY A 464 7.37 -6.36 6.22
N VAL A 465 6.85 -5.55 5.30
CA VAL A 465 6.29 -5.98 4.02
C VAL A 465 7.03 -5.43 2.80
N GLY A 466 8.10 -4.65 3.02
CA GLY A 466 8.91 -4.15 1.90
C GLY A 466 10.10 -3.28 2.31
N GLN A 467 11.08 -3.22 1.41
CA GLN A 467 12.38 -2.57 1.65
C GLN A 467 12.29 -1.05 1.86
N TYR A 468 11.36 -0.37 1.18
CA TYR A 468 11.19 1.09 1.21
C TYR A 468 9.97 1.55 2.02
N GLN A 469 9.47 0.70 2.92
CA GLN A 469 8.26 0.97 3.69
C GLN A 469 8.32 2.27 4.50
N HIS A 470 9.51 2.68 4.95
CA HIS A 470 9.73 3.91 5.73
C HIS A 470 9.99 5.16 4.87
N ASP A 471 10.11 4.99 3.55
CA ASP A 471 10.45 6.07 2.60
C ASP A 471 9.24 6.57 1.79
N VAL A 472 8.08 5.99 2.02
CA VAL A 472 6.82 6.38 1.39
C VAL A 472 5.96 7.21 2.34
N SER A 473 4.92 7.86 1.81
CA SER A 473 3.93 8.60 2.60
C SER A 473 3.31 7.70 3.67
N GLN A 474 3.62 7.96 4.96
CA GLN A 474 3.16 7.15 6.08
C GLN A 474 1.64 7.19 6.25
N LYS A 475 0.98 8.26 5.81
CA LYS A 475 -0.47 8.39 5.82
C LYS A 475 -1.10 7.47 4.78
N LYS A 476 -0.68 7.56 3.51
CA LYS A 476 -1.17 6.69 2.42
C LYS A 476 -0.89 5.21 2.72
N LEU A 477 0.29 4.91 3.26
CA LEU A 477 0.66 3.56 3.68
C LEU A 477 -0.30 3.03 4.75
N GLN A 478 -0.55 3.79 5.82
CA GLN A 478 -1.48 3.41 6.89
C GLN A 478 -2.87 3.12 6.35
N GLU A 479 -3.41 4.01 5.53
CA GLU A 479 -4.75 3.87 4.94
C GLU A 479 -4.83 2.60 4.10
N SER A 480 -3.84 2.35 3.25
CA SER A 480 -3.81 1.17 2.37
C SER A 480 -3.63 -0.14 3.13
N LEU A 481 -2.70 -0.20 4.09
CA LEU A 481 -2.49 -1.42 4.88
C LEU A 481 -3.68 -1.72 5.80
N THR A 482 -4.32 -0.70 6.40
CA THR A 482 -5.53 -0.89 7.20
C THR A 482 -6.66 -1.45 6.35
N PHE A 483 -6.86 -0.92 5.15
CA PHE A 483 -7.84 -1.43 4.20
C PHE A 483 -7.62 -2.92 3.88
N ILE A 484 -6.38 -3.35 3.69
CA ILE A 484 -6.05 -4.76 3.44
C ILE A 484 -6.41 -5.64 4.65
N VAL A 485 -6.07 -5.20 5.87
CA VAL A 485 -6.43 -5.95 7.08
C VAL A 485 -7.95 -6.10 7.19
N GLU A 486 -8.70 -5.01 7.02
CA GLU A 486 -10.16 -5.03 7.03
C GLU A 486 -10.72 -5.97 5.96
N THR A 487 -10.22 -5.88 4.72
CA THR A 487 -10.66 -6.75 3.62
C THR A 487 -10.44 -8.22 3.95
N VAL A 488 -9.23 -8.59 4.41
CA VAL A 488 -8.91 -9.98 4.75
C VAL A 488 -9.72 -10.49 5.93
N VAL A 489 -9.86 -9.72 7.00
CA VAL A 489 -10.67 -10.10 8.18
C VAL A 489 -12.12 -10.39 7.79
N ASN A 490 -12.72 -9.52 6.97
CA ASN A 490 -14.11 -9.70 6.53
C ASN A 490 -14.26 -10.83 5.49
N GLN A 491 -13.24 -11.07 4.65
CA GLN A 491 -13.22 -12.18 3.72
C GLN A 491 -13.15 -13.53 4.44
N VAL A 492 -12.30 -13.64 5.48
CA VAL A 492 -12.15 -14.86 6.30
C VAL A 492 -13.37 -15.08 7.20
N GLY A 493 -13.93 -14.00 7.75
CA GLY A 493 -14.99 -14.06 8.77
C GLY A 493 -14.44 -14.34 10.17
N VAL A 494 -15.17 -13.96 11.20
CA VAL A 494 -14.67 -13.94 12.58
C VAL A 494 -15.62 -14.69 13.52
N ASN A 495 -15.10 -15.66 14.27
CA ASN A 495 -15.85 -16.29 15.35
C ASN A 495 -15.91 -15.36 16.57
N VAL A 496 -17.07 -14.85 16.89
CA VAL A 496 -17.27 -13.87 17.97
C VAL A 496 -16.91 -14.42 19.35
N ASN A 497 -16.99 -15.75 19.54
CA ASN A 497 -16.70 -16.40 20.80
C ASN A 497 -15.22 -16.58 21.10
N THR A 498 -14.35 -16.54 20.07
CA THR A 498 -12.90 -16.76 20.23
C THR A 498 -12.07 -15.53 19.85
N ALA A 499 -12.64 -14.60 19.08
CA ALA A 499 -11.92 -13.45 18.58
C ALA A 499 -11.46 -12.50 19.67
N SER A 500 -10.25 -11.96 19.53
CA SER A 500 -9.75 -10.83 20.33
C SER A 500 -10.45 -9.53 19.95
N SER A 501 -10.40 -8.53 20.83
CA SER A 501 -10.88 -7.18 20.50
C SER A 501 -10.09 -6.56 19.34
N SER A 502 -8.81 -6.91 19.23
CA SER A 502 -7.94 -6.49 18.12
C SER A 502 -8.38 -7.04 16.76
N LEU A 503 -8.91 -8.26 16.72
CA LEU A 503 -9.46 -8.84 15.50
C LEU A 503 -10.85 -8.24 15.20
N LEU A 504 -11.71 -8.15 16.21
CA LEU A 504 -13.09 -7.64 16.07
C LEU A 504 -13.14 -6.19 15.56
N GLN A 505 -12.18 -5.33 15.91
CA GLN A 505 -12.17 -3.93 15.46
C GLN A 505 -12.02 -3.75 13.93
N TYR A 506 -11.54 -4.78 13.21
CA TYR A 506 -11.45 -4.79 11.75
C TYR A 506 -12.68 -5.39 11.07
N VAL A 507 -13.64 -5.90 11.83
CA VAL A 507 -14.92 -6.33 11.26
C VAL A 507 -15.72 -5.11 10.80
N SER A 508 -16.29 -5.20 9.62
CA SER A 508 -17.08 -4.14 8.97
C SER A 508 -18.03 -3.44 9.94
N GLY A 509 -17.93 -2.14 10.07
CA GLY A 509 -18.79 -1.31 10.93
C GLY A 509 -18.46 -1.33 12.42
N LEU A 510 -17.58 -2.22 12.91
CA LEU A 510 -17.19 -2.25 14.32
C LEU A 510 -16.11 -1.22 14.64
N SER A 511 -16.31 -0.45 15.71
CA SER A 511 -15.29 0.39 16.31
C SER A 511 -14.55 -0.37 17.43
N LYS A 512 -13.35 0.09 17.78
CA LYS A 512 -12.57 -0.45 18.92
C LYS A 512 -13.40 -0.50 20.22
N SER A 513 -14.23 0.51 20.45
CA SER A 513 -15.10 0.56 21.65
C SER A 513 -16.16 -0.56 21.64
N VAL A 514 -16.77 -0.82 20.47
CA VAL A 514 -17.77 -1.89 20.34
C VAL A 514 -17.09 -3.25 20.42
N ALA A 515 -15.92 -3.43 19.79
CA ALA A 515 -15.14 -4.66 19.89
C ALA A 515 -14.81 -5.02 21.34
N ASN A 516 -14.36 -4.03 22.14
CA ASN A 516 -14.12 -4.23 23.57
C ASN A 516 -15.40 -4.60 24.34
N ASN A 517 -16.55 -3.97 24.02
CA ASN A 517 -17.83 -4.28 24.65
C ASN A 517 -18.28 -5.71 24.33
N ILE A 518 -18.02 -6.21 23.13
CA ILE A 518 -18.32 -7.61 22.75
C ILE A 518 -17.51 -8.58 23.61
N VAL A 519 -16.21 -8.35 23.76
CA VAL A 519 -15.34 -9.20 24.59
C VAL A 519 -15.80 -9.16 26.04
N LYS A 520 -16.02 -7.98 26.60
CA LYS A 520 -16.49 -7.80 27.98
C LYS A 520 -17.82 -8.50 28.22
N PHE A 521 -18.78 -8.36 27.32
CA PHE A 521 -20.08 -9.03 27.44
C PHE A 521 -19.94 -10.56 27.48
N ARG A 522 -19.07 -11.10 26.63
CA ARG A 522 -18.74 -12.54 26.60
C ARG A 522 -18.12 -13.03 27.91
N GLU A 523 -17.24 -12.24 28.51
CA GLU A 523 -16.61 -12.57 29.79
C GLU A 523 -17.61 -12.54 30.96
N GLU A 524 -18.56 -11.60 30.95
CA GLU A 524 -19.52 -11.42 31.99
C GLU A 524 -20.73 -12.38 31.87
N ASN A 525 -21.15 -12.70 30.64
CA ASN A 525 -22.42 -13.45 30.37
C ASN A 525 -22.20 -14.82 29.73
N GLY A 526 -20.96 -15.22 29.48
CA GLY A 526 -20.63 -16.45 28.76
C GLY A 526 -20.67 -16.30 27.26
N LYS A 527 -20.51 -17.43 26.55
CA LYS A 527 -20.47 -17.48 25.07
C LYS A 527 -21.80 -17.01 24.45
N PHE A 528 -21.72 -16.33 23.32
CA PHE A 528 -22.89 -16.06 22.49
C PHE A 528 -23.44 -17.37 21.91
N THR A 529 -24.75 -17.59 21.97
CA THR A 529 -25.41 -18.75 21.39
C THR A 529 -26.11 -18.45 20.07
N ASN A 530 -26.37 -17.17 19.77
CA ASN A 530 -26.92 -16.71 18.50
C ASN A 530 -26.59 -15.25 18.21
N ARG A 531 -26.64 -14.86 16.93
CA ARG A 531 -26.34 -13.51 16.44
C ARG A 531 -27.26 -12.42 17.04
N GLU A 532 -28.51 -12.75 17.39
CA GLU A 532 -29.46 -11.81 17.98
C GLU A 532 -28.98 -11.25 19.32
N GLN A 533 -28.22 -12.01 20.10
CA GLN A 533 -27.66 -11.55 21.37
C GLN A 533 -26.73 -10.36 21.22
N LEU A 534 -26.07 -10.18 20.04
CA LEU A 534 -25.22 -9.04 19.77
C LEU A 534 -25.96 -7.71 19.77
N LYS A 535 -27.25 -7.69 19.54
CA LYS A 535 -28.11 -6.49 19.68
C LYS A 535 -28.10 -5.90 21.10
N LYS A 536 -27.72 -6.70 22.11
CA LYS A 536 -27.63 -6.27 23.51
C LYS A 536 -26.31 -5.52 23.82
N ILE A 537 -25.35 -5.53 22.88
CA ILE A 537 -24.04 -4.92 23.10
C ILE A 537 -24.16 -3.39 23.15
N PRO A 538 -23.63 -2.72 24.19
CA PRO A 538 -23.64 -1.27 24.28
C PRO A 538 -22.95 -0.61 23.08
N ARG A 539 -23.57 0.43 22.52
CA ARG A 539 -23.11 1.20 21.35
C ARG A 539 -23.16 0.45 20.02
N LEU A 540 -23.63 -0.76 19.97
CA LEU A 540 -23.90 -1.48 18.73
C LEU A 540 -25.30 -1.13 18.25
N GLY A 541 -25.44 -0.07 17.46
CA GLY A 541 -26.71 0.38 16.89
C GLY A 541 -27.20 -0.51 15.74
N ALA A 542 -28.43 -0.31 15.30
CA ALA A 542 -29.05 -1.12 14.24
C ALA A 542 -28.24 -1.12 12.94
N LYS A 543 -27.74 0.03 12.49
CA LYS A 543 -26.91 0.13 11.27
C LYS A 543 -25.58 -0.60 11.43
N THR A 544 -24.92 -0.45 12.58
CA THR A 544 -23.67 -1.16 12.87
C THR A 544 -23.89 -2.67 12.92
N TYR A 545 -24.99 -3.12 13.53
CA TYR A 545 -25.38 -4.53 13.55
C TYR A 545 -25.56 -5.07 12.12
N GLU A 546 -26.32 -4.38 11.28
CA GLU A 546 -26.49 -4.75 9.86
C GLU A 546 -25.14 -4.91 9.16
N GLN A 547 -24.21 -3.96 9.34
CA GLN A 547 -22.92 -3.96 8.67
C GLN A 547 -21.98 -5.07 9.13
N CYS A 548 -22.02 -5.50 10.38
CA CYS A 548 -21.07 -6.45 10.94
C CYS A 548 -21.56 -7.90 10.99
N ILE A 549 -22.88 -8.11 11.11
CA ILE A 549 -23.42 -9.39 11.57
C ILE A 549 -23.14 -10.56 10.62
N GLY A 550 -23.12 -10.32 9.32
CA GLY A 550 -22.82 -11.35 8.32
C GLY A 550 -21.35 -11.83 8.36
N PHE A 551 -20.44 -11.02 8.90
CA PHE A 551 -19.02 -11.34 9.04
C PHE A 551 -18.68 -12.00 10.39
N LEU A 552 -19.62 -11.96 11.35
CA LEU A 552 -19.47 -12.59 12.66
C LEU A 552 -20.14 -13.96 12.66
N ARG A 553 -19.41 -14.98 13.07
CA ARG A 553 -19.88 -16.38 13.14
C ARG A 553 -20.01 -16.83 14.58
N ILE A 554 -20.94 -17.76 14.81
CA ILE A 554 -21.11 -18.49 16.06
C ILE A 554 -21.14 -19.99 15.72
N VAL A 555 -20.02 -20.69 15.94
CA VAL A 555 -19.87 -22.09 15.52
C VAL A 555 -20.70 -23.03 16.39
N ASP A 556 -20.67 -22.83 17.71
CA ASP A 556 -21.32 -23.69 18.71
C ASP A 556 -22.63 -23.06 19.23
N GLY A 557 -23.44 -22.47 18.34
CA GLY A 557 -24.67 -21.75 18.71
C GLY A 557 -25.93 -22.55 18.49
N ASP A 558 -27.07 -21.97 18.96
CA ASP A 558 -28.44 -22.54 18.85
C ASP A 558 -28.99 -22.43 17.42
N GLU A 559 -28.53 -21.46 16.62
CA GLU A 559 -28.96 -21.23 15.24
C GLU A 559 -27.87 -21.76 14.27
N PRO A 560 -28.11 -22.88 13.55
CA PRO A 560 -27.11 -23.45 12.65
C PRO A 560 -26.66 -22.50 11.54
N LEU A 561 -27.50 -21.59 11.05
CA LEU A 561 -27.13 -20.62 10.00
C LEU A 561 -26.12 -19.59 10.50
N ASP A 562 -25.98 -19.39 11.81
CA ASP A 562 -24.98 -18.47 12.39
C ASP A 562 -23.54 -18.98 12.23
N ARG A 563 -23.33 -20.24 11.82
CA ARG A 563 -22.01 -20.78 11.43
C ARG A 563 -21.55 -20.29 10.06
N THR A 564 -22.49 -19.78 9.25
CA THR A 564 -22.27 -19.42 7.85
C THR A 564 -21.97 -17.95 7.68
N ASN A 565 -21.53 -17.56 6.47
CA ASN A 565 -21.42 -16.16 6.03
C ASN A 565 -22.75 -15.57 5.52
N ILE A 566 -23.86 -16.32 5.62
CA ILE A 566 -25.17 -15.85 5.17
C ILE A 566 -25.62 -14.71 6.10
N HIS A 567 -26.03 -13.59 5.51
CA HIS A 567 -26.56 -12.48 6.26
C HIS A 567 -27.95 -12.82 6.81
N PRO A 568 -28.28 -12.49 8.07
CA PRO A 568 -29.59 -12.81 8.67
C PRO A 568 -30.82 -12.32 7.91
N GLU A 569 -30.65 -11.25 7.08
CA GLU A 569 -31.75 -10.78 6.21
C GLU A 569 -32.24 -11.85 5.23
N ASN A 570 -31.41 -12.82 4.87
CA ASN A 570 -31.73 -13.90 3.94
C ASN A 570 -32.18 -15.22 4.65
N TYR A 571 -32.22 -15.26 5.97
CA TYR A 571 -32.65 -16.47 6.72
C TYR A 571 -34.06 -16.94 6.36
N PRO A 572 -35.06 -16.06 6.19
CA PRO A 572 -36.38 -16.47 5.76
C PRO A 572 -36.38 -17.23 4.43
N GLU A 573 -35.60 -16.75 3.45
CA GLU A 573 -35.49 -17.35 2.13
C GLU A 573 -34.75 -18.69 2.17
N VAL A 574 -33.70 -18.80 3.00
CA VAL A 574 -32.97 -20.06 3.22
C VAL A 574 -33.90 -21.10 3.86
N ARG A 575 -34.72 -20.71 4.85
CA ARG A 575 -35.67 -21.62 5.48
C ARG A 575 -36.79 -22.07 4.52
N LYS A 576 -37.25 -21.20 3.62
CA LYS A 576 -38.18 -21.59 2.55
C LYS A 576 -37.54 -22.63 1.62
N MET A 577 -36.27 -22.40 1.22
CA MET A 577 -35.52 -23.35 0.39
C MET A 577 -35.35 -24.72 1.09
N PHE A 578 -35.00 -24.75 2.37
CA PHE A 578 -34.95 -25.99 3.12
C PHE A 578 -36.28 -26.73 3.16
N ALA A 579 -37.39 -26.01 3.38
CA ALA A 579 -38.74 -26.60 3.39
C ALA A 579 -39.08 -27.24 2.01
N GLN A 580 -38.72 -26.57 0.91
CA GLN A 580 -38.90 -27.11 -0.46
C GLN A 580 -38.09 -28.37 -0.71
N LEU A 581 -36.88 -28.43 -0.17
CA LEU A 581 -35.98 -29.57 -0.27
C LEU A 581 -36.30 -30.70 0.71
N HIS A 582 -37.32 -30.53 1.58
CA HIS A 582 -37.61 -31.41 2.68
C HIS A 582 -36.37 -31.67 3.58
N LEU A 583 -35.72 -30.61 3.96
CA LEU A 583 -34.54 -30.56 4.84
C LEU A 583 -34.73 -29.53 5.94
N SER A 584 -33.87 -29.56 6.95
CA SER A 584 -33.81 -28.61 8.05
C SER A 584 -32.46 -27.93 8.12
N SER A 585 -32.33 -26.88 8.93
CA SER A 585 -31.02 -26.23 9.17
C SER A 585 -30.03 -27.14 9.90
N GLU A 586 -30.45 -28.24 10.49
CA GLU A 586 -29.57 -29.24 11.09
C GLU A 586 -28.82 -30.09 10.05
N ASP A 587 -29.35 -30.14 8.81
CA ASP A 587 -28.69 -30.82 7.68
C ASP A 587 -27.53 -30.04 7.10
N LEU A 588 -27.20 -28.89 7.67
CA LEU A 588 -26.14 -27.98 7.19
C LEU A 588 -24.77 -28.71 7.08
N GLY A 589 -24.13 -28.60 5.91
CA GLY A 589 -22.85 -29.24 5.64
C GLY A 589 -22.90 -30.76 5.39
N THR A 590 -24.09 -31.38 5.37
CA THR A 590 -24.23 -32.80 5.09
C THR A 590 -24.13 -33.10 3.59
N PRO A 591 -23.65 -34.32 3.21
CA PRO A 591 -23.66 -34.78 1.82
C PRO A 591 -25.06 -34.72 1.18
N GLN A 592 -26.10 -35.05 1.95
CA GLN A 592 -27.50 -35.05 1.49
C GLN A 592 -27.96 -33.65 1.09
N LEU A 593 -27.63 -32.62 1.86
CA LEU A 593 -27.90 -31.23 1.49
C LEU A 593 -27.12 -30.84 0.25
N SER A 594 -25.82 -31.15 0.21
CA SER A 594 -24.95 -30.84 -0.93
C SER A 594 -25.46 -31.43 -2.25
N ASP A 595 -25.91 -32.66 -2.25
CA ASP A 595 -26.45 -33.33 -3.45
C ASP A 595 -27.75 -32.70 -3.92
N LYS A 596 -28.66 -32.32 -3.00
CA LYS A 596 -29.90 -31.64 -3.34
C LYS A 596 -29.64 -30.21 -3.86
N LEU A 597 -28.70 -29.48 -3.24
CA LEU A 597 -28.33 -28.12 -3.70
C LEU A 597 -27.72 -28.10 -5.10
N LYS A 598 -26.92 -29.13 -5.45
CA LYS A 598 -26.33 -29.28 -6.82
C LYS A 598 -27.38 -29.55 -7.88
N GLN A 599 -28.53 -30.11 -7.53
CA GLN A 599 -29.63 -30.42 -8.44
C GLN A 599 -30.60 -29.26 -8.63
N LEU A 600 -30.47 -28.17 -7.85
CA LEU A 600 -31.36 -27.02 -7.95
C LEU A 600 -31.19 -26.27 -9.27
N SER A 601 -32.30 -25.92 -9.89
CA SER A 601 -32.35 -24.95 -10.98
C SER A 601 -32.21 -23.53 -10.43
N ILE A 602 -31.06 -22.90 -10.63
CA ILE A 602 -30.78 -21.53 -10.14
C ILE A 602 -31.88 -20.56 -10.59
N GLN A 603 -32.26 -20.61 -11.87
CA GLN A 603 -33.23 -19.68 -12.46
C GLN A 603 -34.63 -19.80 -11.85
N GLU A 604 -35.06 -21.02 -11.56
CA GLU A 604 -36.37 -21.28 -10.94
C GLU A 604 -36.34 -20.86 -9.47
N THR A 605 -35.28 -21.25 -8.73
CA THR A 605 -35.15 -20.92 -7.30
C THR A 605 -35.03 -19.41 -7.08
N VAL A 606 -34.35 -18.65 -7.94
CA VAL A 606 -34.29 -17.19 -7.90
C VAL A 606 -35.71 -16.58 -7.97
N LYS A 607 -36.55 -17.07 -8.89
CA LYS A 607 -37.93 -16.59 -9.04
C LYS A 607 -38.82 -16.92 -7.83
N GLU A 608 -38.67 -18.12 -7.29
CA GLU A 608 -39.49 -18.61 -6.18
C GLU A 608 -39.12 -17.93 -4.85
N LEU A 609 -37.85 -17.70 -4.61
CA LEU A 609 -37.34 -17.05 -3.40
C LEU A 609 -37.36 -15.52 -3.49
N GLY A 610 -37.38 -14.95 -4.69
CA GLY A 610 -37.36 -13.49 -4.88
C GLY A 610 -36.01 -12.85 -4.55
N ILE A 611 -34.92 -13.61 -4.61
CA ILE A 611 -33.54 -13.13 -4.36
C ILE A 611 -32.74 -13.11 -5.66
N GLY A 612 -31.62 -12.38 -5.69
CA GLY A 612 -30.76 -12.31 -6.86
C GLY A 612 -29.94 -13.59 -7.10
N GLU A 613 -29.50 -13.79 -8.32
CA GLU A 613 -28.71 -14.98 -8.71
C GLU A 613 -27.36 -15.07 -8.00
N LEU A 614 -26.68 -13.93 -7.84
CA LEU A 614 -25.38 -13.87 -7.15
C LEU A 614 -25.54 -14.19 -5.66
N THR A 615 -26.58 -13.63 -5.04
CA THR A 615 -26.94 -13.90 -3.64
C THR A 615 -27.28 -15.37 -3.44
N LEU A 616 -28.07 -15.98 -4.33
CA LEU A 616 -28.41 -17.40 -4.23
C LEU A 616 -27.17 -18.29 -4.37
N LYS A 617 -26.26 -17.99 -5.26
CA LYS A 617 -25.00 -18.74 -5.43
C LYS A 617 -24.13 -18.67 -4.16
N ASP A 618 -24.01 -17.49 -3.57
CA ASP A 618 -23.29 -17.32 -2.29
C ASP A 618 -23.94 -18.08 -1.14
N ILE A 619 -25.26 -18.10 -1.07
CA ILE A 619 -26.02 -18.87 -0.08
C ILE A 619 -25.75 -20.37 -0.26
N ILE A 620 -25.86 -20.90 -1.48
CA ILE A 620 -25.62 -22.31 -1.78
C ILE A 620 -24.18 -22.71 -1.40
N ASP A 621 -23.17 -21.93 -1.77
CA ASP A 621 -21.77 -22.20 -1.41
C ASP A 621 -21.57 -22.20 0.12
N SER A 622 -22.18 -21.26 0.82
CA SER A 622 -22.13 -21.15 2.28
C SER A 622 -22.86 -22.31 2.99
N LEU A 623 -23.91 -22.85 2.42
CA LEU A 623 -24.65 -24.01 2.97
C LEU A 623 -23.91 -25.32 2.75
N MET A 624 -23.22 -25.45 1.62
CA MET A 624 -22.38 -26.64 1.34
C MET A 624 -21.14 -26.68 2.23
N ARG A 625 -20.59 -25.52 2.59
CA ARG A 625 -19.36 -25.41 3.39
C ARG A 625 -19.51 -24.32 4.47
N PRO A 626 -20.29 -24.61 5.55
CA PRO A 626 -20.74 -23.60 6.52
C PRO A 626 -19.59 -22.92 7.29
N GLU A 627 -18.54 -23.66 7.60
CA GLU A 627 -17.38 -23.20 8.38
C GLU A 627 -16.15 -22.92 7.52
N ARG A 628 -16.30 -22.86 6.18
CA ARG A 628 -15.18 -22.68 5.27
C ARG A 628 -14.35 -21.46 5.65
N ASP A 629 -13.06 -21.70 5.82
CA ASP A 629 -12.03 -20.67 5.86
C ASP A 629 -11.39 -20.63 4.46
N PRO A 630 -11.45 -19.49 3.74
CA PRO A 630 -10.88 -19.38 2.39
C PRO A 630 -9.37 -19.67 2.36
N ARG A 631 -8.69 -19.57 3.50
CA ARG A 631 -7.27 -19.88 3.64
C ARG A 631 -6.96 -21.38 3.54
N ASP A 632 -7.95 -22.23 3.81
CA ASP A 632 -7.77 -23.69 3.75
C ASP A 632 -7.56 -24.20 2.30
N ASP A 633 -8.00 -23.43 1.31
CA ASP A 633 -7.82 -23.74 -0.12
C ASP A 633 -6.44 -23.31 -0.65
N LEU A 634 -5.62 -22.62 0.14
CA LEU A 634 -4.29 -22.14 -0.25
C LEU A 634 -3.20 -23.19 0.06
N PRO A 635 -2.05 -23.15 -0.65
CA PRO A 635 -0.94 -24.07 -0.40
C PRO A 635 -0.47 -23.99 1.05
N LYS A 636 -0.36 -25.14 1.71
CA LYS A 636 0.20 -25.22 3.06
C LYS A 636 1.70 -24.91 3.04
N PRO A 637 2.27 -24.30 4.09
CA PRO A 637 3.69 -24.03 4.14
C PRO A 637 4.53 -25.30 4.06
N LEU A 638 5.73 -25.18 3.46
CA LEU A 638 6.70 -26.29 3.39
C LEU A 638 7.24 -26.59 4.78
N LEU A 639 6.91 -27.78 5.30
CA LEU A 639 7.43 -28.27 6.56
C LEU A 639 8.83 -28.84 6.37
N ARG A 640 9.78 -28.51 7.26
CA ARG A 640 11.20 -28.87 7.14
C ARG A 640 11.65 -29.79 8.28
N GLN A 641 12.60 -30.67 7.97
CA GLN A 641 13.32 -31.47 8.94
C GLN A 641 14.84 -31.27 8.85
N ASP A 642 15.34 -30.80 7.70
CA ASP A 642 16.75 -30.63 7.38
C ASP A 642 17.09 -29.22 6.90
N VAL A 643 18.36 -28.82 7.06
CA VAL A 643 18.92 -27.53 6.65
C VAL A 643 19.92 -27.72 5.52
N LEU A 644 19.78 -26.94 4.45
CA LEU A 644 20.76 -26.84 3.37
C LEU A 644 21.80 -25.73 3.71
N LYS A 645 23.06 -25.97 3.35
CA LYS A 645 24.12 -24.94 3.45
C LYS A 645 24.37 -24.31 2.08
N MET A 646 24.86 -23.07 2.10
CA MET A 646 25.13 -22.35 0.83
C MET A 646 26.21 -23.03 0.00
N GLU A 647 27.17 -23.69 0.66
CA GLU A 647 28.24 -24.44 0.04
C GLU A 647 27.75 -25.74 -0.64
N ASP A 648 26.57 -26.23 -0.26
CA ASP A 648 25.94 -27.39 -0.85
C ASP A 648 25.20 -27.08 -2.16
N LEU A 649 24.95 -25.80 -2.43
CA LEU A 649 24.24 -25.36 -3.62
C LEU A 649 25.14 -25.47 -4.86
N LYS A 650 24.62 -26.12 -5.90
CA LYS A 650 25.26 -26.24 -7.20
C LYS A 650 24.41 -25.55 -8.27
N GLN A 651 25.06 -24.90 -9.21
CA GLN A 651 24.39 -24.34 -10.38
C GLN A 651 23.53 -25.42 -11.07
N GLY A 652 22.30 -25.07 -11.43
CA GLY A 652 21.32 -26.00 -12.00
C GLY A 652 20.58 -26.90 -11.01
N MET A 653 20.90 -26.83 -9.69
CA MET A 653 20.19 -27.59 -8.67
C MET A 653 18.74 -27.16 -8.58
N GLU A 654 17.81 -28.09 -8.66
CA GLU A 654 16.37 -27.88 -8.53
C GLU A 654 15.97 -27.88 -7.05
N LEU A 655 15.25 -26.87 -6.61
CA LEU A 655 14.81 -26.70 -5.23
C LEU A 655 13.37 -26.21 -5.19
N GLN A 656 12.65 -26.57 -4.15
CA GLN A 656 11.40 -25.90 -3.79
C GLN A 656 11.70 -24.80 -2.77
N GLY A 657 11.15 -23.61 -3.00
CA GLY A 657 11.30 -22.48 -2.11
C GLY A 657 10.01 -21.75 -1.86
N THR A 658 9.95 -21.05 -0.73
CA THR A 658 8.81 -20.23 -0.37
C THR A 658 9.13 -18.76 -0.70
N VAL A 659 8.27 -18.07 -1.43
CA VAL A 659 8.40 -16.64 -1.72
C VAL A 659 8.22 -15.84 -0.44
N ARG A 660 9.29 -15.12 -0.02
CA ARG A 660 9.31 -14.32 1.21
C ARG A 660 8.90 -12.88 0.97
N ASN A 661 9.29 -12.33 -0.18
CA ASN A 661 9.02 -10.95 -0.52
C ASN A 661 9.00 -10.79 -2.04
N VAL A 662 8.11 -9.96 -2.55
CA VAL A 662 8.03 -9.59 -3.97
C VAL A 662 8.32 -8.11 -4.08
N VAL A 663 9.20 -7.75 -5.01
CA VAL A 663 9.66 -6.38 -5.28
C VAL A 663 9.59 -6.10 -6.78
N ASP A 664 9.68 -4.84 -7.20
CA ASP A 664 9.55 -4.46 -8.62
C ASP A 664 10.50 -5.19 -9.58
N PHE A 665 11.68 -5.56 -9.10
CA PHE A 665 12.72 -6.20 -9.90
C PHE A 665 12.80 -7.72 -9.74
N GLY A 666 11.93 -8.34 -8.91
CA GLY A 666 11.93 -9.79 -8.73
C GLY A 666 11.29 -10.27 -7.44
N ALA A 667 11.60 -11.49 -7.05
CA ALA A 667 11.13 -12.09 -5.80
C ALA A 667 12.27 -12.71 -5.01
N PHE A 668 12.22 -12.55 -3.68
CA PHE A 668 13.10 -13.21 -2.74
C PHE A 668 12.47 -14.53 -2.29
N VAL A 669 13.21 -15.60 -2.41
CA VAL A 669 12.74 -16.98 -2.18
C VAL A 669 13.61 -17.67 -1.15
N ASP A 670 12.98 -18.14 -0.09
CA ASP A 670 13.62 -18.99 0.92
C ASP A 670 13.70 -20.44 0.41
N ILE A 671 14.90 -20.86 0.07
CA ILE A 671 15.19 -22.22 -0.40
C ILE A 671 15.81 -23.10 0.70
N GLY A 672 15.78 -22.66 1.96
CA GLY A 672 16.31 -23.40 3.10
C GLY A 672 17.78 -23.15 3.42
N VAL A 673 18.39 -22.11 2.85
CA VAL A 673 19.75 -21.65 3.17
C VAL A 673 19.73 -20.30 3.89
N LYS A 674 20.87 -19.89 4.46
CA LYS A 674 20.98 -18.68 5.33
C LYS A 674 20.44 -17.40 4.72
N GLN A 675 20.45 -17.26 3.41
CA GLN A 675 20.00 -16.09 2.70
C GLN A 675 18.97 -16.47 1.65
N ASP A 676 17.94 -15.63 1.52
CA ASP A 676 16.96 -15.77 0.45
C ASP A 676 17.65 -15.61 -0.91
N GLY A 677 17.32 -16.47 -1.84
CA GLY A 677 17.74 -16.34 -3.22
C GLY A 677 16.86 -15.34 -3.97
N LEU A 678 17.44 -14.58 -4.90
CA LEU A 678 16.72 -13.67 -5.75
C LEU A 678 16.37 -14.32 -7.09
N VAL A 679 15.10 -14.39 -7.41
CA VAL A 679 14.61 -14.62 -8.78
C VAL A 679 14.38 -13.24 -9.40
N HIS A 680 15.26 -12.81 -10.30
CA HIS A 680 15.11 -11.55 -11.01
C HIS A 680 13.92 -11.63 -11.97
N ILE A 681 13.22 -10.51 -12.23
CA ILE A 681 12.03 -10.45 -13.09
C ILE A 681 12.26 -11.09 -14.48
N SER A 682 13.45 -10.96 -15.05
CA SER A 682 13.83 -11.58 -16.34
C SER A 682 14.02 -13.11 -16.28
N LYS A 683 14.03 -13.68 -15.07
CA LYS A 683 14.23 -15.13 -14.83
C LYS A 683 12.96 -15.81 -14.30
N MET A 684 11.82 -15.10 -14.29
CA MET A 684 10.55 -15.62 -13.80
C MET A 684 9.73 -16.31 -14.88
N SER A 685 9.80 -15.83 -16.12
CA SER A 685 9.03 -16.36 -17.25
C SER A 685 9.79 -16.19 -18.56
N ASN A 686 9.50 -17.06 -19.53
CA ASN A 686 9.97 -16.93 -20.92
C ASN A 686 9.25 -15.81 -21.69
N GLN A 687 8.14 -15.29 -21.14
CA GLN A 687 7.41 -14.16 -21.69
C GLN A 687 7.80 -12.88 -20.92
N TYR A 688 7.58 -11.73 -21.55
CA TYR A 688 7.82 -10.45 -20.90
C TYR A 688 6.91 -10.28 -19.67
N VAL A 689 7.52 -10.17 -18.49
CA VAL A 689 6.83 -9.93 -17.22
C VAL A 689 6.85 -8.44 -16.94
N LYS A 690 5.71 -7.84 -16.78
CA LYS A 690 5.58 -6.42 -16.45
C LYS A 690 5.77 -6.19 -14.96
N HIS A 691 5.15 -7.03 -14.14
CA HIS A 691 5.24 -6.97 -12.68
C HIS A 691 5.48 -8.37 -12.13
N PRO A 692 6.45 -8.56 -11.22
CA PRO A 692 6.72 -9.86 -10.60
C PRO A 692 5.51 -10.50 -9.93
N MET A 693 4.60 -9.66 -9.41
CA MET A 693 3.36 -10.12 -8.76
C MET A 693 2.34 -10.74 -9.73
N ASP A 694 2.50 -10.54 -11.03
CA ASP A 694 1.69 -11.23 -12.04
C ASP A 694 2.07 -12.73 -12.12
N ILE A 695 3.23 -13.11 -11.58
CA ILE A 695 3.78 -14.47 -11.66
C ILE A 695 3.82 -15.17 -10.30
N VAL A 696 4.19 -14.44 -9.23
CA VAL A 696 4.36 -15.02 -7.88
C VAL A 696 3.84 -14.07 -6.82
N SER A 697 3.37 -14.64 -5.70
CA SER A 697 2.91 -13.94 -4.50
C SER A 697 3.69 -14.38 -3.26
N VAL A 698 3.73 -13.53 -2.23
CA VAL A 698 4.34 -13.89 -0.94
C VAL A 698 3.62 -15.11 -0.35
N GLY A 699 4.39 -16.09 0.07
CA GLY A 699 3.88 -17.37 0.59
C GLY A 699 3.76 -18.46 -0.46
N ASP A 700 3.88 -18.15 -1.75
CA ASP A 700 3.86 -19.18 -2.81
C ASP A 700 5.04 -20.14 -2.66
N ILE A 701 4.74 -21.42 -2.92
CA ILE A 701 5.77 -22.46 -3.04
C ILE A 701 6.07 -22.63 -4.52
N ILE A 702 7.29 -22.30 -4.90
CA ILE A 702 7.71 -22.35 -6.29
C ILE A 702 8.92 -23.28 -6.48
N THR A 703 9.00 -23.89 -7.64
CA THR A 703 10.20 -24.61 -8.06
C THR A 703 11.17 -23.64 -8.70
N VAL A 704 12.39 -23.63 -8.21
CA VAL A 704 13.47 -22.75 -8.70
C VAL A 704 14.73 -23.57 -8.96
N TRP A 705 15.56 -23.08 -9.84
CA TRP A 705 16.89 -23.61 -10.11
C TRP A 705 17.94 -22.60 -9.68
N VAL A 706 19.02 -23.08 -9.10
CA VAL A 706 20.17 -22.25 -8.74
C VAL A 706 20.86 -21.77 -10.03
N ASP A 707 20.85 -20.46 -10.26
CA ASP A 707 21.48 -19.83 -11.42
C ASP A 707 22.96 -19.50 -11.13
N ASP A 708 23.22 -18.86 -9.97
CA ASP A 708 24.57 -18.53 -9.52
C ASP A 708 24.63 -18.42 -7.98
N VAL A 709 25.80 -18.71 -7.39
CA VAL A 709 26.04 -18.59 -5.95
C VAL A 709 27.35 -17.86 -5.68
N ASP A 710 27.29 -16.65 -5.16
CA ASP A 710 28.45 -15.90 -4.67
C ASP A 710 28.56 -16.05 -3.14
N VAL A 711 29.26 -17.09 -2.71
CA VAL A 711 29.47 -17.39 -1.28
C VAL A 711 30.15 -16.24 -0.54
N LYS A 712 31.06 -15.50 -1.21
CA LYS A 712 31.81 -14.40 -0.59
C LYS A 712 30.93 -13.20 -0.29
N LYS A 713 30.00 -12.90 -1.18
CA LYS A 713 29.03 -11.79 -1.02
C LYS A 713 27.73 -12.24 -0.38
N GLY A 714 27.58 -13.56 -0.16
CA GLY A 714 26.36 -14.14 0.38
C GLY A 714 25.16 -13.91 -0.54
N ARG A 715 25.30 -14.00 -1.87
CA ARG A 715 24.23 -13.80 -2.83
C ARG A 715 23.90 -15.07 -3.57
N ILE A 716 22.61 -15.36 -3.71
CA ILE A 716 22.10 -16.52 -4.46
C ILE A 716 21.17 -15.97 -5.53
N SER A 717 21.51 -16.26 -6.78
CA SER A 717 20.65 -15.99 -7.93
C SER A 717 19.87 -17.26 -8.29
N LEU A 718 18.57 -17.11 -8.45
CA LEU A 718 17.67 -18.19 -8.79
C LEU A 718 16.95 -17.91 -10.10
N THR A 719 16.47 -18.96 -10.75
CA THR A 719 15.63 -18.86 -11.95
C THR A 719 14.43 -19.80 -11.82
N MET A 720 13.29 -19.39 -12.33
CA MET A 720 12.10 -20.25 -12.51
C MET A 720 12.10 -20.90 -13.91
N LEU A 721 13.08 -20.57 -14.74
CA LEU A 721 13.23 -21.13 -16.07
C LEU A 721 14.16 -22.34 -15.99
N LYS A 722 13.65 -23.52 -16.30
CA LYS A 722 14.48 -24.71 -16.43
C LYS A 722 15.43 -24.49 -17.63
N ASN A 723 16.73 -24.43 -17.38
CA ASN A 723 17.69 -24.41 -18.47
C ASN A 723 17.50 -25.70 -19.26
N SER A 724 16.86 -25.61 -20.42
CA SER A 724 16.97 -26.65 -21.44
C SER A 724 18.45 -26.75 -21.80
N GLU A 725 19.02 -27.92 -21.62
CA GLU A 725 20.41 -28.34 -21.84
C GLU A 725 21.14 -27.53 -22.93
N VAL A 726 22.28 -26.94 -22.55
CA VAL A 726 23.32 -26.54 -23.51
C VAL A 726 24.10 -27.78 -23.88
#